data_b9e8a2dbcddcf724dffa9a20bdd594a9
#
_entry.id   b9e8a2dbcddcf724dffa9a20bdd594a9
#
_cell.length_a   1.000
_cell.length_b   1.000
_cell.length_c   1.000
_cell.angle_alpha   90.00
_cell.angle_beta   90.00
_cell.angle_gamma   90.00
#
_symmetry.space_group_name_H-M   'P 1'
#
loop_
_entity.id
_entity.type
_entity.pdbx_description
1 polymer ?
#
loop_
_entity_poly.entity_id
_entity_poly.type
_entity_poly.pdbx_seq_one_letter_code
_entity_poly.pdbx_strand_id
1 'polypeptide(L)'
;VSLSLSPTSDPAPKGNLSWLPTREDTFLILESSGEAIFVTDRDGRILSLNPVAQQLVGRHQDVVGSVFHELVGCHSSREERHPSCPLEHTVRTGEVTMVSSHQWIRADGTGIEIAVTFWPRCQGLECVGAIVVCRDLTEKREAERDIQRVARLAEDAPNPIAEFDEDGIMLYANTAMVELLIRGTSIQGRVEAVFPPNLSEVLKHCLESQQPAIRLEHRVEDCVLAWSFFPLGELKQVRAYGTDITADVELRRAKEAAEESARAKAIFLATMSHELRTPMNGVLGCTQLLQDTALTDPQRQLLETMHRSAESLLVLVNDILDFSKIEAGKMSLEVADVELRSLIADVITLTSEAAKKKGLLVQVQVAPDISAVLRGDPVRLRQILFNLVGNAVKFTERGGIHISVKTMPSNQDHSDAVVLQWTVKDTGIGITVEQQTRLFGAYAQAEESTARRYGGTGLGLMICCQLVELMGGAMMVESTPGKGSSFTYFTSLLPGIQRTASVQAVKPSIASMPDRTTPLRILVVDDNEINQVVACKFLQKLGWQVEVARNGREAIDSIAHATYDAVLMDCEMPEMDGYEASQEIRRQEQTTTRHLPIIALTGHASSEDELKCRQAGMDDVVTKPLTLPTLRAKLERLLA
;
A
#
# COMPACT_ATOMS: atom_id res chain seq x y z
N VAL A 1 -50.23 36.78 17.28
CA VAL A 1 -51.45 36.88 18.12
C VAL A 1 -51.68 38.36 18.40
N SER A 2 -52.65 38.96 17.71
CA SER A 2 -53.09 40.33 17.86
C SER A 2 -53.96 40.43 19.13
N LEU A 3 -53.52 41.19 20.10
CA LEU A 3 -54.36 41.62 21.23
C LEU A 3 -54.91 43.00 20.94
N SER A 4 -56.18 43.02 20.64
CA SER A 4 -57.00 44.21 20.62
C SER A 4 -57.36 44.62 22.05
N LEU A 5 -56.91 45.79 22.48
CA LEU A 5 -57.36 46.45 23.72
C LEU A 5 -58.43 47.54 23.32
N SER A 6 -59.66 47.32 23.74
CA SER A 6 -60.69 48.28 23.74
C SER A 6 -60.53 49.29 24.93
N PRO A 7 -60.91 50.55 24.76
CA PRO A 7 -60.72 51.55 25.82
C PRO A 7 -61.90 51.48 26.81
N THR A 8 -61.63 51.21 28.07
CA THR A 8 -62.57 51.50 29.17
C THR A 8 -62.17 52.85 29.79
N SER A 9 -63.08 53.75 29.73
CA SER A 9 -63.05 55.05 30.38
C SER A 9 -63.23 54.90 31.89
N ASP A 10 -62.16 55.27 32.63
CA ASP A 10 -62.31 55.66 34.02
C ASP A 10 -61.51 56.92 34.31
N PRO A 11 -61.97 57.85 35.15
CA PRO A 11 -61.39 59.17 35.26
C PRO A 11 -60.12 59.14 36.14
N ALA A 12 -59.13 59.89 35.70
CA ALA A 12 -57.83 60.02 36.35
C ALA A 12 -57.93 60.49 37.83
N PRO A 13 -57.18 59.88 38.78
CA PRO A 13 -56.99 60.47 40.09
C PRO A 13 -56.06 61.66 39.96
N LYS A 14 -56.45 62.79 40.51
CA LYS A 14 -55.62 63.97 40.77
C LYS A 14 -54.58 63.60 41.86
N GLY A 15 -53.45 63.05 41.43
CA GLY A 15 -52.33 62.82 42.30
C GLY A 15 -51.23 63.85 42.04
N ASN A 16 -50.74 64.44 43.12
CA ASN A 16 -49.68 65.44 43.18
C ASN A 16 -48.44 65.02 42.36
N LEU A 17 -48.14 65.81 41.33
CA LEU A 17 -46.88 65.74 40.55
C LEU A 17 -45.71 66.30 41.39
N SER A 18 -45.25 65.57 42.48
CA SER A 18 -44.13 65.94 43.28
C SER A 18 -42.84 65.17 42.96
N TRP A 19 -42.78 64.45 41.83
CA TRP A 19 -41.56 63.71 41.43
C TRP A 19 -41.11 64.07 40.00
N LEU A 20 -41.26 65.29 39.55
CA LEU A 20 -40.50 65.76 38.41
C LEU A 20 -39.02 65.72 38.76
N PRO A 21 -38.17 65.00 38.01
CA PRO A 21 -36.75 64.91 38.29
C PRO A 21 -36.16 66.33 38.39
N THR A 22 -35.36 66.55 39.38
CA THR A 22 -34.60 67.80 39.52
C THR A 22 -33.66 67.97 38.33
N ARG A 23 -33.13 69.18 38.12
CA ARG A 23 -32.19 69.43 37.02
C ARG A 23 -30.94 68.53 37.13
N GLU A 24 -30.56 68.11 38.34
CA GLU A 24 -29.50 67.19 38.64
C GLU A 24 -29.87 65.73 38.30
N ASP A 25 -31.10 65.31 38.62
CA ASP A 25 -31.60 63.96 38.28
C ASP A 25 -31.68 63.73 36.76
N THR A 26 -32.14 64.78 36.05
CA THR A 26 -32.22 64.73 34.56
C THR A 26 -30.82 64.63 33.94
N PHE A 27 -29.83 65.29 34.51
CA PHE A 27 -28.43 65.23 34.07
C PHE A 27 -27.83 63.86 34.34
N LEU A 28 -28.07 63.29 35.54
CA LEU A 28 -27.63 61.93 35.90
C LEU A 28 -28.23 60.85 35.01
N ILE A 29 -29.50 60.94 34.63
CA ILE A 29 -30.17 60.03 33.72
C ILE A 29 -29.55 60.12 32.31
N LEU A 30 -29.22 61.29 31.83
CA LEU A 30 -28.58 61.51 30.54
C LEU A 30 -27.11 61.01 30.54
N GLU A 31 -26.39 61.16 31.65
CA GLU A 31 -25.01 60.68 31.82
C GLU A 31 -24.95 59.16 31.94
N SER A 32 -25.94 58.53 32.56
CA SER A 32 -25.97 57.08 32.81
C SER A 32 -26.60 56.29 31.64
N SER A 33 -27.17 56.95 30.66
CA SER A 33 -27.74 56.29 29.47
C SER A 33 -26.60 55.67 28.64
N GLY A 34 -26.74 54.41 28.25
CA GLY A 34 -25.80 53.72 27.35
C GLY A 34 -25.85 54.23 25.91
N GLU A 35 -26.65 55.24 25.62
CA GLU A 35 -26.82 55.80 24.27
C GLU A 35 -26.14 57.18 24.15
N ALA A 36 -25.62 57.48 22.97
CA ALA A 36 -25.00 58.79 22.72
C ALA A 36 -26.12 59.84 22.54
N ILE A 37 -26.12 60.87 23.40
CA ILE A 37 -27.14 61.91 23.43
C ILE A 37 -26.47 63.27 23.14
N PHE A 38 -27.04 63.97 22.12
CA PHE A 38 -26.68 65.35 21.77
C PHE A 38 -27.92 66.25 21.94
N VAL A 39 -27.67 67.43 22.46
CA VAL A 39 -28.69 68.49 22.52
C VAL A 39 -28.28 69.61 21.57
N THR A 40 -29.20 70.01 20.66
CA THR A 40 -28.89 71.04 19.68
C THR A 40 -29.80 72.26 19.85
N ASP A 41 -29.36 73.41 19.32
CA ASP A 41 -30.19 74.58 19.12
C ASP A 41 -31.03 74.46 17.80
N ARG A 42 -31.72 75.54 17.44
CA ARG A 42 -32.59 75.59 16.25
C ARG A 42 -31.82 75.51 14.92
N ASP A 43 -30.56 75.92 14.93
CA ASP A 43 -29.67 75.88 13.78
C ASP A 43 -28.85 74.57 13.72
N GLY A 44 -29.12 73.58 14.60
CA GLY A 44 -28.43 72.31 14.67
C GLY A 44 -27.08 72.37 15.32
N ARG A 45 -26.74 73.47 16.04
CA ARG A 45 -25.46 73.55 16.79
C ARG A 45 -25.61 72.79 18.10
N ILE A 46 -24.59 72.03 18.42
CA ILE A 46 -24.51 71.21 19.64
C ILE A 46 -24.36 72.12 20.84
N LEU A 47 -25.32 72.04 21.75
CA LEU A 47 -25.32 72.78 23.01
C LEU A 47 -24.71 71.96 24.15
N SER A 48 -24.96 70.68 24.16
CA SER A 48 -24.40 69.73 25.11
C SER A 48 -24.42 68.31 24.55
N LEU A 49 -23.58 67.42 25.11
CA LEU A 49 -23.53 66.01 24.77
C LEU A 49 -23.12 65.22 26.01
N ASN A 50 -23.57 63.97 26.11
CA ASN A 50 -23.23 63.09 27.20
C ASN A 50 -21.87 62.38 26.94
N PRO A 51 -21.26 61.71 27.97
CA PRO A 51 -19.98 61.04 27.81
C PRO A 51 -19.94 59.98 26.70
N VAL A 52 -21.04 59.25 26.48
CA VAL A 52 -21.16 58.26 25.40
C VAL A 52 -21.11 58.93 24.02
N ALA A 53 -21.75 60.10 23.88
CA ALA A 53 -21.68 60.90 22.65
C ALA A 53 -20.26 61.43 22.40
N GLN A 54 -19.50 61.78 23.45
CA GLN A 54 -18.09 62.16 23.33
C GLN A 54 -17.23 60.98 22.83
N GLN A 55 -17.42 59.78 23.37
CA GLN A 55 -16.76 58.55 22.89
C GLN A 55 -17.12 58.23 21.46
N LEU A 56 -18.41 58.37 21.09
CA LEU A 56 -18.89 58.08 19.73
C LEU A 56 -18.25 59.01 18.70
N VAL A 57 -18.07 60.30 19.03
CA VAL A 57 -17.39 61.28 18.15
C VAL A 57 -15.91 61.03 18.03
N GLY A 58 -15.29 60.37 19.01
CA GLY A 58 -13.85 60.05 18.98
C GLY A 58 -12.91 61.28 19.08
N ARG A 59 -13.39 62.43 19.52
CA ARG A 59 -12.60 63.68 19.68
C ARG A 59 -12.67 64.14 21.16
N HIS A 60 -11.52 64.41 21.72
CA HIS A 60 -11.39 65.02 23.07
C HIS A 60 -11.54 66.57 23.06
N GLN A 61 -11.83 67.18 21.89
CA GLN A 61 -11.92 68.63 21.74
C GLN A 61 -13.36 69.08 21.62
N ASP A 62 -13.61 70.32 22.11
CA ASP A 62 -14.91 71.00 22.14
C ASP A 62 -15.76 70.82 20.88
N VAL A 63 -16.67 69.87 20.94
CA VAL A 63 -17.68 69.62 19.92
C VAL A 63 -18.88 70.54 20.14
N VAL A 64 -18.97 71.16 21.30
CA VAL A 64 -20.00 72.13 21.63
C VAL A 64 -19.84 73.37 20.74
N GLY A 65 -20.95 73.80 20.12
CA GLY A 65 -20.95 74.89 19.12
C GLY A 65 -20.77 74.45 17.68
N SER A 66 -20.30 73.21 17.44
CA SER A 66 -20.22 72.64 16.07
C SER A 66 -21.63 72.26 15.58
N VAL A 67 -21.80 72.24 14.26
CA VAL A 67 -23.06 71.84 13.66
C VAL A 67 -23.15 70.33 13.58
N PHE A 68 -24.22 69.71 14.11
CA PHE A 68 -24.43 68.26 14.17
C PHE A 68 -24.28 67.56 12.82
N HIS A 69 -24.78 68.19 11.73
CA HIS A 69 -24.66 67.64 10.37
C HIS A 69 -23.23 67.47 9.88
N GLU A 70 -22.33 68.40 10.25
CA GLU A 70 -20.92 68.35 9.87
C GLU A 70 -20.21 67.22 10.59
N LEU A 71 -20.65 66.86 11.79
CA LEU A 71 -20.09 65.75 12.57
C LEU A 71 -20.56 64.37 12.05
N VAL A 72 -21.81 64.27 11.62
CA VAL A 72 -22.45 63.02 11.22
C VAL A 72 -22.27 62.76 9.71
N GLY A 73 -21.75 63.73 8.97
CA GLY A 73 -21.49 63.59 7.52
C GLY A 73 -22.76 63.40 6.67
N CYS A 74 -23.90 63.93 7.15
CA CYS A 74 -25.17 63.75 6.41
C CYS A 74 -25.20 64.50 5.09
N HIS A 75 -24.33 65.47 4.86
CA HIS A 75 -24.29 66.28 3.62
C HIS A 75 -22.83 66.66 3.27
N SER A 76 -22.52 66.60 1.98
CA SER A 76 -21.18 66.87 1.45
C SER A 76 -20.87 68.37 1.20
N SER A 77 -21.80 69.33 1.44
CA SER A 77 -21.55 70.74 1.23
C SER A 77 -22.31 71.64 2.20
N ARG A 78 -21.62 72.70 2.63
CA ARG A 78 -22.06 73.75 3.58
C ARG A 78 -23.24 74.62 3.08
N GLU A 79 -23.61 74.56 1.82
CA GLU A 79 -24.50 75.55 1.18
C GLU A 79 -25.88 75.02 0.82
N GLU A 80 -26.17 73.73 0.93
CA GLU A 80 -27.49 73.19 0.59
C GLU A 80 -28.21 72.64 1.82
N ARG A 81 -29.10 73.47 2.43
CA ARG A 81 -30.14 72.98 3.34
C ARG A 81 -31.06 72.03 2.59
N HIS A 82 -30.84 70.73 2.73
CA HIS A 82 -31.65 69.71 2.06
C HIS A 82 -32.99 69.62 2.73
N PRO A 83 -34.11 69.83 2.04
CA PRO A 83 -35.50 69.87 2.61
C PRO A 83 -35.88 68.53 3.29
N SER A 84 -35.11 67.51 3.16
CA SER A 84 -35.31 66.18 3.78
C SER A 84 -34.42 65.90 4.99
N CYS A 85 -33.73 66.90 5.56
CA CYS A 85 -32.92 66.67 6.74
C CYS A 85 -33.78 66.30 7.96
N PRO A 86 -33.56 65.12 8.62
CA PRO A 86 -34.38 64.67 9.73
C PRO A 86 -34.35 65.63 10.92
N LEU A 87 -33.18 66.26 11.23
CA LEU A 87 -33.05 67.22 12.29
C LEU A 87 -33.83 68.52 12.00
N GLU A 88 -33.70 69.09 10.81
CA GLU A 88 -34.48 70.30 10.40
C GLU A 88 -35.97 70.01 10.36
N HIS A 89 -36.35 68.82 9.85
CA HIS A 89 -37.72 68.38 9.89
C HIS A 89 -38.30 68.40 11.29
N THR A 90 -37.59 67.74 12.25
CA THR A 90 -38.00 67.67 13.67
C THR A 90 -38.14 69.06 14.28
N VAL A 91 -37.18 69.95 14.05
CA VAL A 91 -37.18 71.29 14.62
C VAL A 91 -38.30 72.14 14.00
N ARG A 92 -38.64 72.00 12.71
CA ARG A 92 -39.65 72.77 12.02
C ARG A 92 -41.05 72.28 12.34
N THR A 93 -41.28 70.94 12.38
CA THR A 93 -42.63 70.36 12.52
C THR A 93 -43.02 70.11 13.98
N GLY A 94 -42.01 69.95 14.87
CA GLY A 94 -42.21 69.49 16.22
C GLY A 94 -42.50 68.00 16.33
N GLU A 95 -42.26 67.21 15.27
CA GLU A 95 -42.53 65.81 15.25
C GLU A 95 -41.18 65.02 15.49
N VAL A 96 -41.28 63.82 16.09
CA VAL A 96 -40.16 62.93 16.29
C VAL A 96 -39.79 62.30 14.95
N THR A 97 -38.52 62.36 14.58
CA THR A 97 -38.00 61.71 13.38
C THR A 97 -37.01 60.60 13.73
N MET A 98 -37.15 59.46 13.08
CA MET A 98 -36.28 58.31 13.30
C MET A 98 -35.59 57.91 12.02
N VAL A 99 -34.28 57.65 12.10
CA VAL A 99 -33.47 57.06 11.04
C VAL A 99 -32.93 55.71 11.56
N SER A 100 -33.45 54.64 11.02
CA SER A 100 -33.21 53.28 11.51
C SER A 100 -31.77 52.77 11.26
N SER A 101 -31.08 53.36 10.28
CA SER A 101 -29.68 52.99 9.97
C SER A 101 -29.02 54.14 9.21
N HIS A 102 -27.89 54.60 9.69
CA HIS A 102 -27.05 55.59 9.04
C HIS A 102 -25.57 55.23 9.25
N GLN A 103 -24.74 55.37 8.21
CA GLN A 103 -23.30 55.21 8.34
C GLN A 103 -22.65 56.49 8.87
N TRP A 104 -21.98 56.39 10.01
CA TRP A 104 -21.18 57.47 10.59
C TRP A 104 -19.72 57.15 10.48
N ILE A 105 -18.89 58.11 10.08
CA ILE A 105 -17.45 57.99 10.03
C ILE A 105 -16.88 58.73 11.24
N ARG A 106 -16.25 58.02 12.17
CA ARG A 106 -15.57 58.61 13.31
C ARG A 106 -14.35 59.43 12.85
N ALA A 107 -13.83 60.27 13.76
CA ALA A 107 -12.67 61.11 13.47
C ALA A 107 -11.39 60.32 13.12
N ASP A 108 -11.28 59.06 13.51
CA ASP A 108 -10.19 58.14 13.21
C ASP A 108 -10.37 57.43 11.83
N GLY A 109 -11.45 57.73 11.13
CA GLY A 109 -11.76 57.11 9.83
C GLY A 109 -12.56 55.81 9.93
N THR A 110 -12.86 55.30 11.15
CA THR A 110 -13.69 54.09 11.30
C THR A 110 -15.16 54.37 11.00
N GLY A 111 -15.75 53.57 10.13
CA GLY A 111 -17.16 53.61 9.84
C GLY A 111 -17.95 52.79 10.85
N ILE A 112 -19.02 53.38 11.43
CA ILE A 112 -19.97 52.73 12.33
C ILE A 112 -21.39 52.89 11.78
N GLU A 113 -22.23 51.92 12.05
CA GLU A 113 -23.65 51.97 11.72
C GLU A 113 -24.45 52.40 12.97
N ILE A 114 -25.20 53.50 12.90
CA ILE A 114 -25.98 54.04 14.00
C ILE A 114 -27.45 54.15 13.65
N ALA A 115 -28.33 53.96 14.65
CA ALA A 115 -29.71 54.38 14.58
C ALA A 115 -29.80 55.75 15.28
N VAL A 116 -30.49 56.69 14.63
CA VAL A 116 -30.61 58.07 15.15
C VAL A 116 -32.09 58.44 15.32
N THR A 117 -32.43 58.96 16.49
CA THR A 117 -33.75 59.47 16.78
C THR A 117 -33.63 60.94 17.17
N PHE A 118 -34.42 61.79 16.52
CA PHE A 118 -34.47 63.21 16.75
C PHE A 118 -35.76 63.54 17.49
N TRP A 119 -35.63 64.06 18.70
CA TRP A 119 -36.75 64.51 19.55
C TRP A 119 -36.80 66.03 19.57
N PRO A 120 -37.99 66.69 19.31
CA PRO A 120 -38.11 68.15 19.38
C PRO A 120 -37.92 68.66 20.81
N ARG A 121 -37.09 69.68 20.94
CA ARG A 121 -36.93 70.43 22.21
C ARG A 121 -37.73 71.75 22.09
N CYS A 122 -38.89 71.82 22.77
CA CYS A 122 -39.76 72.96 22.67
C CYS A 122 -39.81 73.75 23.99
N GLN A 123 -39.99 75.07 23.89
CA GLN A 123 -40.30 75.97 25.00
C GLN A 123 -41.66 76.61 24.68
N GLY A 124 -42.72 76.19 25.42
CA GLY A 124 -44.07 76.52 25.08
C GLY A 124 -44.50 75.91 23.73
N LEU A 125 -44.99 76.75 22.80
CA LEU A 125 -45.40 76.30 21.45
C LEU A 125 -44.28 76.37 20.40
N GLU A 126 -43.12 76.88 20.78
CA GLU A 126 -42.01 77.08 19.83
C GLU A 126 -40.87 76.02 20.04
N CYS A 127 -40.48 75.34 18.98
CA CYS A 127 -39.34 74.42 19.00
C CYS A 127 -38.03 75.19 18.93
N VAL A 128 -37.20 75.04 19.96
CA VAL A 128 -35.90 75.75 20.15
C VAL A 128 -34.70 74.92 19.85
N GLY A 129 -34.90 73.66 19.39
CA GLY A 129 -33.83 72.74 19.02
C GLY A 129 -34.29 71.29 19.03
N ALA A 130 -33.34 70.33 19.11
CA ALA A 130 -33.64 68.92 19.21
C ALA A 130 -32.73 68.21 20.23
N ILE A 131 -33.21 67.08 20.71
CA ILE A 131 -32.41 66.06 21.42
C ILE A 131 -32.18 64.92 20.43
N VAL A 132 -30.94 64.62 20.12
CA VAL A 132 -30.57 63.58 19.16
C VAL A 132 -29.97 62.40 19.98
N VAL A 133 -30.58 61.24 19.80
CA VAL A 133 -30.16 59.98 20.43
C VAL A 133 -29.59 59.08 19.39
N CYS A 134 -28.34 58.70 19.50
CA CYS A 134 -27.64 57.79 18.61
C CYS A 134 -27.33 56.50 19.32
N ARG A 135 -27.74 55.38 18.71
CA ARG A 135 -27.48 54.04 19.17
C ARG A 135 -26.50 53.37 18.18
N ASP A 136 -25.36 52.92 18.67
CA ASP A 136 -24.38 52.11 17.91
C ASP A 136 -24.97 50.72 17.65
N LEU A 137 -25.04 50.31 16.39
CA LEU A 137 -25.56 49.00 15.95
C LEU A 137 -24.47 48.01 15.60
N THR A 138 -23.19 48.37 15.74
CA THR A 138 -22.05 47.60 15.24
C THR A 138 -22.01 46.21 15.87
N GLU A 139 -22.00 46.09 17.20
CA GLU A 139 -21.95 44.80 17.90
C GLU A 139 -23.15 43.89 17.54
N LYS A 140 -24.34 44.46 17.46
CA LYS A 140 -25.57 43.73 17.10
C LYS A 140 -25.49 43.19 15.67
N ARG A 141 -25.04 44.02 14.74
CA ARG A 141 -24.90 43.63 13.33
C ARG A 141 -23.77 42.62 13.10
N GLU A 142 -22.69 42.76 13.82
CA GLU A 142 -21.59 41.76 13.79
C GLU A 142 -22.07 40.41 14.32
N ALA A 143 -22.74 40.38 15.46
CA ALA A 143 -23.33 39.14 16.00
C ALA A 143 -24.36 38.51 15.04
N GLU A 144 -25.27 39.34 14.43
CA GLU A 144 -26.21 38.86 13.43
C GLU A 144 -25.50 38.29 12.18
N ARG A 145 -24.41 38.93 11.71
CA ARG A 145 -23.61 38.45 10.57
C ARG A 145 -22.88 37.16 10.91
N ASP A 146 -22.31 37.05 12.12
CA ASP A 146 -21.61 35.84 12.56
C ASP A 146 -22.57 34.65 12.69
N ILE A 147 -23.76 34.87 13.26
CA ILE A 147 -24.82 33.85 13.31
C ILE A 147 -25.23 33.42 11.90
N GLN A 148 -25.45 34.37 10.98
CA GLN A 148 -25.79 34.03 9.58
C GLN A 148 -24.64 33.31 8.88
N ARG A 149 -23.39 33.68 9.15
CA ARG A 149 -22.22 33.03 8.58
C ARG A 149 -22.12 31.57 9.03
N VAL A 150 -22.27 31.32 10.33
CA VAL A 150 -22.26 29.96 10.88
C VAL A 150 -23.42 29.12 10.33
N ALA A 151 -24.62 29.68 10.25
CA ALA A 151 -25.78 28.99 9.68
C ALA A 151 -25.56 28.60 8.21
N ARG A 152 -24.96 29.50 7.40
CA ARG A 152 -24.64 29.19 6.00
C ARG A 152 -23.58 28.11 5.87
N LEU A 153 -22.59 28.03 6.75
CA LEU A 153 -21.57 26.97 6.72
C LEU A 153 -22.18 25.57 6.86
N ALA A 154 -23.23 25.43 7.66
CA ALA A 154 -23.94 24.17 7.80
C ALA A 154 -24.84 23.89 6.58
N GLU A 155 -25.54 24.91 6.08
CA GLU A 155 -26.46 24.80 4.95
C GLU A 155 -25.76 24.49 3.63
N ASP A 156 -24.60 25.15 3.37
CA ASP A 156 -23.83 25.01 2.14
C ASP A 156 -22.81 23.84 2.22
N ALA A 157 -22.78 23.07 3.32
CA ALA A 157 -21.90 21.93 3.48
C ALA A 157 -22.19 20.86 2.41
N PRO A 158 -21.18 20.33 1.69
CA PRO A 158 -21.37 19.35 0.64
C PRO A 158 -21.85 17.99 1.15
N ASN A 159 -21.64 17.72 2.43
CA ASN A 159 -22.05 16.48 3.08
C ASN A 159 -23.47 16.62 3.66
N PRO A 160 -24.32 15.58 3.56
CA PRO A 160 -25.63 15.56 4.19
C PRO A 160 -25.52 15.73 5.71
N ILE A 161 -26.30 16.69 6.26
CA ILE A 161 -26.40 16.94 7.69
C ILE A 161 -27.89 16.92 8.06
N ALA A 162 -28.22 16.16 9.11
CA ALA A 162 -29.57 16.13 9.67
C ALA A 162 -29.50 16.21 11.20
N GLU A 163 -30.57 16.74 11.82
CA GLU A 163 -30.75 16.72 13.27
C GLU A 163 -32.07 16.05 13.63
N PHE A 164 -32.06 15.27 14.67
CA PHE A 164 -33.20 14.50 15.17
C PHE A 164 -33.48 14.84 16.64
N ASP A 165 -34.75 14.83 17.01
CA ASP A 165 -35.15 14.91 18.41
C ASP A 165 -35.09 13.54 19.11
N GLU A 166 -35.56 13.48 20.37
CA GLU A 166 -35.60 12.28 21.18
C GLU A 166 -36.58 11.22 20.63
N ASP A 167 -37.57 11.61 19.84
CA ASP A 167 -38.56 10.73 19.20
C ASP A 167 -38.10 10.26 17.80
N GLY A 168 -36.96 10.73 17.30
CA GLY A 168 -36.43 10.41 15.98
C GLY A 168 -37.04 11.24 14.84
N ILE A 169 -37.71 12.34 15.17
CA ILE A 169 -38.24 13.27 14.17
C ILE A 169 -37.11 14.18 13.68
N MET A 170 -36.96 14.30 12.37
CA MET A 170 -35.96 15.18 11.76
C MET A 170 -36.37 16.65 11.97
N LEU A 171 -35.56 17.38 12.71
CA LEU A 171 -35.72 18.80 13.00
C LEU A 171 -35.06 19.71 11.97
N TYR A 172 -33.94 19.27 11.43
CA TYR A 172 -33.15 20.05 10.47
C TYR A 172 -32.55 19.12 9.41
N ALA A 173 -32.44 19.65 8.20
CA ALA A 173 -31.71 19.03 7.08
C ALA A 173 -31.07 20.14 6.25
N ASN A 174 -29.79 20.05 5.97
CA ASN A 174 -29.10 20.98 5.08
C ASN A 174 -29.42 20.70 3.60
N THR A 175 -29.00 21.59 2.70
CA THR A 175 -29.26 21.47 1.25
C THR A 175 -28.83 20.11 0.69
N ALA A 176 -27.63 19.61 1.07
CA ALA A 176 -27.13 18.31 0.61
C ALA A 176 -28.02 17.13 1.08
N MET A 177 -28.55 17.21 2.30
CA MET A 177 -29.47 16.20 2.82
C MET A 177 -30.81 16.22 2.07
N VAL A 178 -31.34 17.40 1.81
CA VAL A 178 -32.58 17.57 1.02
C VAL A 178 -32.40 17.04 -0.40
N GLU A 179 -31.28 17.34 -1.06
CA GLU A 179 -30.99 16.81 -2.39
C GLU A 179 -30.87 15.28 -2.39
N LEU A 180 -30.25 14.70 -1.36
CA LEU A 180 -30.15 13.25 -1.19
C LEU A 180 -31.55 12.60 -1.07
N LEU A 181 -32.44 13.22 -0.29
CA LEU A 181 -33.82 12.75 -0.15
C LEU A 181 -34.64 12.88 -1.46
N ILE A 182 -34.37 13.91 -2.28
CA ILE A 182 -35.04 14.12 -3.56
C ILE A 182 -34.51 13.15 -4.63
N ARG A 183 -33.21 12.91 -4.69
CA ARG A 183 -32.59 11.97 -5.65
C ARG A 183 -33.11 10.54 -5.46
N GLY A 184 -33.33 10.14 -4.21
CA GLY A 184 -33.92 8.86 -3.86
C GLY A 184 -35.43 8.77 -4.19
N THR A 185 -35.86 9.29 -5.33
CA THR A 185 -37.31 9.31 -5.73
C THR A 185 -37.93 7.92 -5.87
N SER A 186 -37.15 6.87 -6.08
CA SER A 186 -37.58 5.46 -5.97
C SER A 186 -37.99 5.10 -4.53
N ILE A 187 -37.53 5.83 -3.54
CA ILE A 187 -37.75 5.56 -2.10
C ILE A 187 -39.01 6.26 -1.58
N GLN A 188 -39.82 6.91 -2.46
CA GLN A 188 -41.10 7.56 -2.11
C GLN A 188 -41.01 8.50 -0.90
N GLY A 189 -39.91 9.29 -0.79
CA GLY A 189 -39.75 10.28 0.27
C GLY A 189 -39.62 9.70 1.70
N ARG A 190 -39.30 8.43 1.85
CA ARG A 190 -39.08 7.84 3.16
C ARG A 190 -37.69 8.20 3.65
N VAL A 191 -37.63 9.07 4.63
CA VAL A 191 -36.40 9.47 5.33
C VAL A 191 -35.63 8.25 5.82
N GLU A 192 -36.35 7.22 6.30
CA GLU A 192 -35.81 5.97 6.81
C GLU A 192 -34.95 5.19 5.80
N ALA A 193 -35.19 5.36 4.50
CA ALA A 193 -34.44 4.62 3.48
C ALA A 193 -33.01 5.17 3.23
N VAL A 194 -32.73 6.39 3.65
CA VAL A 194 -31.42 7.03 3.48
C VAL A 194 -30.49 6.75 4.66
N PHE A 195 -31.08 6.38 5.81
CA PHE A 195 -30.34 6.07 7.03
C PHE A 195 -30.22 4.56 7.28
N PRO A 196 -29.31 4.12 8.15
CA PRO A 196 -29.23 2.73 8.57
C PRO A 196 -30.58 2.23 9.10
N PRO A 197 -30.97 0.97 8.84
CA PRO A 197 -32.29 0.43 9.19
C PRO A 197 -32.58 0.42 10.71
N ASN A 198 -31.54 0.52 11.53
CA ASN A 198 -31.63 0.61 12.99
C ASN A 198 -31.49 2.06 13.50
N LEU A 199 -31.85 3.06 12.71
CA LEU A 199 -31.70 4.48 13.06
C LEU A 199 -32.25 4.80 14.46
N SER A 200 -33.47 4.37 14.77
CA SER A 200 -34.10 4.65 16.07
C SER A 200 -33.30 4.10 17.26
N GLU A 201 -32.71 2.90 17.13
CA GLU A 201 -31.85 2.32 18.14
C GLU A 201 -30.54 3.09 18.30
N VAL A 202 -29.94 3.55 17.18
CA VAL A 202 -28.73 4.35 17.17
C VAL A 202 -28.97 5.71 17.85
N LEU A 203 -30.08 6.40 17.51
CA LEU A 203 -30.44 7.68 18.11
C LEU A 203 -30.64 7.53 19.63
N LYS A 204 -31.40 6.52 20.04
CA LYS A 204 -31.64 6.23 21.45
C LYS A 204 -30.34 5.91 22.20
N HIS A 205 -29.50 5.07 21.62
CA HIS A 205 -28.19 4.75 22.20
C HIS A 205 -27.30 5.99 22.35
N CYS A 206 -27.24 6.85 21.33
CA CYS A 206 -26.47 8.09 21.40
C CYS A 206 -26.96 9.03 22.52
N LEU A 207 -28.30 9.14 22.69
CA LEU A 207 -28.88 10.00 23.74
C LEU A 207 -28.68 9.43 25.15
N GLU A 208 -28.81 8.13 25.32
CA GLU A 208 -28.64 7.45 26.62
C GLU A 208 -27.16 7.39 27.04
N SER A 209 -26.27 6.99 26.12
CA SER A 209 -24.85 6.80 26.43
C SER A 209 -24.04 8.10 26.37
N GLN A 210 -24.56 9.16 25.73
CA GLN A 210 -23.82 10.37 25.37
C GLN A 210 -22.54 10.10 24.57
N GLN A 211 -22.50 8.97 23.86
CA GLN A 211 -21.38 8.54 23.01
C GLN A 211 -21.78 8.64 21.54
N PRO A 212 -20.88 9.09 20.65
CA PRO A 212 -21.15 9.11 19.23
C PRO A 212 -21.16 7.70 18.62
N ALA A 213 -22.07 7.45 17.69
CA ALA A 213 -21.99 6.28 16.80
C ALA A 213 -21.33 6.71 15.49
N ILE A 214 -20.17 6.11 15.17
CA ILE A 214 -19.31 6.58 14.08
C ILE A 214 -19.27 5.55 12.95
N ARG A 215 -19.39 6.05 11.70
CA ARG A 215 -19.14 5.31 10.46
C ARG A 215 -20.03 4.08 10.26
N LEU A 216 -21.32 4.28 10.41
CA LEU A 216 -22.31 3.27 10.05
C LEU A 216 -22.54 3.31 8.53
N GLU A 217 -22.00 2.31 7.82
CA GLU A 217 -22.14 2.22 6.37
C GLU A 217 -23.55 1.79 6.00
N HIS A 218 -24.20 2.54 5.13
CA HIS A 218 -25.52 2.23 4.58
C HIS A 218 -25.56 2.45 3.06
N ARG A 219 -26.07 1.47 2.33
CA ARG A 219 -26.20 1.57 0.87
C ARG A 219 -27.54 2.18 0.51
N VAL A 220 -27.49 3.26 -0.25
CA VAL A 220 -28.65 3.98 -0.78
C VAL A 220 -28.55 3.95 -2.30
N GLU A 221 -29.35 3.11 -2.97
CA GLU A 221 -29.30 2.90 -4.42
C GLU A 221 -27.86 2.63 -4.92
N ASP A 222 -27.30 3.56 -5.70
CA ASP A 222 -25.97 3.42 -6.30
C ASP A 222 -24.85 4.02 -5.42
N CYS A 223 -25.17 4.62 -4.27
CA CYS A 223 -24.15 5.19 -3.38
C CYS A 223 -24.08 4.46 -2.04
N VAL A 224 -22.93 4.53 -1.41
CA VAL A 224 -22.69 4.05 -0.04
C VAL A 224 -22.37 5.24 0.84
N LEU A 225 -23.21 5.49 1.83
CA LEU A 225 -23.05 6.56 2.80
C LEU A 225 -22.52 6.00 4.12
N ALA A 226 -21.50 6.65 4.67
CA ALA A 226 -21.06 6.45 6.03
C ALA A 226 -21.69 7.48 6.93
N TRP A 227 -22.57 7.07 7.83
CA TRP A 227 -23.24 7.92 8.78
C TRP A 227 -22.52 7.98 10.11
N SER A 228 -22.43 9.19 10.69
CA SER A 228 -21.92 9.40 12.04
C SER A 228 -22.91 10.24 12.82
N PHE A 229 -23.27 9.80 14.02
CA PHE A 229 -24.29 10.40 14.86
C PHE A 229 -23.64 10.93 16.14
N PHE A 230 -23.89 12.20 16.44
CA PHE A 230 -23.30 12.90 17.58
C PHE A 230 -24.42 13.43 18.50
N PRO A 231 -24.46 13.05 19.77
CA PRO A 231 -25.43 13.56 20.72
C PRO A 231 -25.16 15.03 21.06
N LEU A 232 -26.21 15.84 21.09
CA LEU A 232 -26.23 17.23 21.53
C LEU A 232 -26.91 17.26 22.91
N GLY A 233 -26.15 16.92 23.94
CA GLY A 233 -26.65 16.59 25.28
C GLY A 233 -27.57 17.64 25.91
N GLU A 234 -27.27 18.93 25.77
CA GLU A 234 -28.08 20.03 26.34
C GLU A 234 -29.44 20.15 25.64
N LEU A 235 -29.53 19.78 24.38
CA LEU A 235 -30.73 19.92 23.54
C LEU A 235 -31.55 18.62 23.44
N LYS A 236 -31.04 17.50 23.98
CA LYS A 236 -31.61 16.15 23.78
C LYS A 236 -31.84 15.83 22.28
N GLN A 237 -30.90 16.19 21.46
CA GLN A 237 -30.92 16.01 20.01
C GLN A 237 -29.71 15.18 19.57
N VAL A 238 -29.79 14.63 18.37
CA VAL A 238 -28.67 13.91 17.72
C VAL A 238 -28.44 14.52 16.35
N ARG A 239 -27.21 14.92 16.08
CA ARG A 239 -26.80 15.41 14.76
C ARG A 239 -26.15 14.27 13.99
N ALA A 240 -26.64 14.04 12.78
CA ALA A 240 -26.14 13.05 11.85
C ALA A 240 -25.34 13.71 10.72
N TYR A 241 -24.20 13.12 10.38
CA TYR A 241 -23.36 13.51 9.25
C TYR A 241 -23.24 12.31 8.31
N GLY A 242 -23.60 12.49 7.05
CA GLY A 242 -23.41 11.51 5.99
C GLY A 242 -22.17 11.85 5.17
N THR A 243 -21.38 10.85 4.82
CA THR A 243 -20.25 11.00 3.88
C THR A 243 -20.40 9.96 2.78
N ASP A 244 -20.37 10.39 1.53
CA ASP A 244 -20.33 9.46 0.40
C ASP A 244 -18.96 8.78 0.33
N ILE A 245 -18.98 7.45 0.52
CA ILE A 245 -17.79 6.60 0.49
C ILE A 245 -17.85 5.58 -0.66
N THR A 246 -18.68 5.83 -1.67
CA THR A 246 -18.89 4.90 -2.79
C THR A 246 -17.58 4.57 -3.49
N ALA A 247 -16.80 5.58 -3.84
CA ALA A 247 -15.50 5.40 -4.50
C ALA A 247 -14.51 4.61 -3.63
N ASP A 248 -14.48 4.84 -2.32
CA ASP A 248 -13.61 4.14 -1.38
C ASP A 248 -13.99 2.65 -1.28
N VAL A 249 -15.31 2.36 -1.22
CA VAL A 249 -15.83 0.99 -1.15
C VAL A 249 -15.57 0.24 -2.46
N GLU A 250 -15.78 0.89 -3.60
CA GLU A 250 -15.49 0.29 -4.91
C GLU A 250 -14.00 0.01 -5.08
N LEU A 251 -13.15 0.95 -4.73
CA LEU A 251 -11.70 0.78 -4.77
C LEU A 251 -11.24 -0.38 -3.86
N ARG A 252 -11.78 -0.46 -2.64
CA ARG A 252 -11.50 -1.55 -1.69
C ARG A 252 -11.90 -2.90 -2.28
N ARG A 253 -13.12 -3.02 -2.82
CA ARG A 253 -13.60 -4.25 -3.45
C ARG A 253 -12.79 -4.66 -4.68
N ALA A 254 -12.45 -3.69 -5.53
CA ALA A 254 -11.61 -3.96 -6.70
C ALA A 254 -10.22 -4.47 -6.28
N LYS A 255 -9.63 -3.89 -5.24
CA LYS A 255 -8.35 -4.33 -4.67
C LYS A 255 -8.44 -5.74 -4.08
N GLU A 256 -9.45 -6.01 -3.26
CA GLU A 256 -9.68 -7.34 -2.66
C GLU A 256 -9.87 -8.42 -3.75
N ALA A 257 -10.67 -8.14 -4.77
CA ALA A 257 -10.87 -9.05 -5.90
C ALA A 257 -9.59 -9.29 -6.71
N ALA A 258 -8.77 -8.26 -6.90
CA ALA A 258 -7.47 -8.39 -7.58
C ALA A 258 -6.48 -9.23 -6.76
N GLU A 259 -6.41 -9.01 -5.45
CA GLU A 259 -5.57 -9.78 -4.53
C GLU A 259 -6.00 -11.26 -4.46
N GLU A 260 -7.30 -11.52 -4.39
CA GLU A 260 -7.84 -12.88 -4.38
C GLU A 260 -7.54 -13.60 -5.70
N SER A 261 -7.73 -12.93 -6.84
CA SER A 261 -7.39 -13.46 -8.16
C SER A 261 -5.89 -13.77 -8.29
N ALA A 262 -5.03 -12.87 -7.83
CA ALA A 262 -3.58 -13.08 -7.84
C ALA A 262 -3.18 -14.26 -6.93
N ARG A 263 -3.81 -14.39 -5.76
CA ARG A 263 -3.57 -15.51 -4.85
C ARG A 263 -4.01 -16.85 -5.44
N ALA A 264 -5.20 -16.90 -6.04
CA ALA A 264 -5.71 -18.10 -6.71
C ALA A 264 -4.79 -18.53 -7.87
N LYS A 265 -4.34 -17.58 -8.71
CA LYS A 265 -3.38 -17.81 -9.80
C LYS A 265 -2.06 -18.39 -9.28
N ALA A 266 -1.52 -17.86 -8.18
CA ALA A 266 -0.27 -18.32 -7.58
C ALA A 266 -0.39 -19.77 -7.03
N ILE A 267 -1.48 -20.09 -6.34
CA ILE A 267 -1.75 -21.45 -5.83
C ILE A 267 -1.91 -22.42 -6.99
N PHE A 268 -2.70 -22.06 -8.00
CA PHE A 268 -2.90 -22.90 -9.19
C PHE A 268 -1.58 -23.24 -9.86
N LEU A 269 -0.72 -22.25 -10.12
CA LEU A 269 0.57 -22.46 -10.76
C LEU A 269 1.52 -23.30 -9.90
N ALA A 270 1.54 -23.10 -8.57
CA ALA A 270 2.35 -23.92 -7.67
C ALA A 270 1.93 -25.40 -7.69
N THR A 271 0.61 -25.66 -7.61
CA THR A 271 0.07 -27.03 -7.69
C THR A 271 0.36 -27.66 -9.06
N MET A 272 0.06 -26.94 -10.15
CA MET A 272 0.33 -27.43 -11.51
C MET A 272 1.78 -27.79 -11.76
N SER A 273 2.72 -27.01 -11.18
CA SER A 273 4.14 -27.34 -11.31
C SER A 273 4.50 -28.64 -10.64
N HIS A 274 4.01 -28.87 -9.43
CA HIS A 274 4.26 -30.15 -8.75
C HIS A 274 3.68 -31.32 -9.56
N GLU A 275 2.43 -31.16 -10.02
CA GLU A 275 1.74 -32.16 -10.85
C GLU A 275 2.43 -32.44 -12.19
N LEU A 276 3.11 -31.43 -12.78
CA LEU A 276 3.88 -31.60 -14.02
C LEU A 276 5.29 -32.13 -13.78
N ARG A 277 5.92 -31.74 -12.68
CA ARG A 277 7.30 -32.16 -12.34
C ARG A 277 7.38 -33.66 -12.08
N THR A 278 6.44 -34.23 -11.35
CA THR A 278 6.41 -35.65 -11.00
C THR A 278 6.45 -36.58 -12.22
N PRO A 279 5.50 -36.51 -13.20
CA PRO A 279 5.56 -37.38 -14.37
C PRO A 279 6.79 -37.09 -15.25
N MET A 280 7.25 -35.83 -15.32
CA MET A 280 8.43 -35.48 -16.11
C MET A 280 9.72 -36.07 -15.54
N ASN A 281 9.88 -36.05 -14.22
CA ASN A 281 11.00 -36.71 -13.55
C ASN A 281 10.97 -38.22 -13.82
N GLY A 282 9.78 -38.82 -13.85
CA GLY A 282 9.62 -40.22 -14.24
C GLY A 282 10.06 -40.50 -15.68
N VAL A 283 9.67 -39.65 -16.64
CA VAL A 283 10.13 -39.77 -18.03
C VAL A 283 11.65 -39.66 -18.11
N LEU A 284 12.26 -38.67 -17.43
CA LEU A 284 13.71 -38.49 -17.39
C LEU A 284 14.41 -39.68 -16.79
N GLY A 285 13.93 -40.20 -15.66
CA GLY A 285 14.48 -41.38 -15.02
C GLY A 285 14.41 -42.62 -15.94
N CYS A 286 13.27 -42.85 -16.59
CA CYS A 286 13.13 -43.96 -17.57
C CYS A 286 14.06 -43.80 -18.78
N THR A 287 14.17 -42.56 -19.32
CA THR A 287 15.09 -42.33 -20.47
C THR A 287 16.55 -42.57 -20.07
N GLN A 288 16.95 -42.19 -18.87
CA GLN A 288 18.30 -42.40 -18.36
C GLN A 288 18.58 -43.89 -18.11
N LEU A 289 17.61 -44.63 -17.60
CA LEU A 289 17.76 -46.08 -17.44
C LEU A 289 17.86 -46.81 -18.79
N LEU A 290 17.11 -46.38 -19.79
CA LEU A 290 17.18 -46.95 -21.12
C LEU A 290 18.50 -46.66 -21.83
N GLN A 291 19.12 -45.50 -21.62
CA GLN A 291 20.44 -45.15 -22.18
C GLN A 291 21.54 -46.17 -21.80
N ASP A 292 21.39 -46.84 -20.66
CA ASP A 292 22.33 -47.79 -20.12
C ASP A 292 22.10 -49.23 -20.66
N THR A 293 21.10 -49.45 -21.50
CA THR A 293 20.80 -50.73 -22.11
C THR A 293 21.42 -50.84 -23.51
N ALA A 294 21.44 -52.06 -24.08
CA ALA A 294 21.89 -52.25 -25.45
C ALA A 294 20.85 -51.67 -26.45
N LEU A 295 21.13 -50.47 -26.97
CA LEU A 295 20.30 -49.78 -27.92
C LEU A 295 20.92 -49.78 -29.31
N THR A 296 20.06 -49.87 -30.34
CA THR A 296 20.47 -49.58 -31.71
C THR A 296 20.63 -48.05 -31.88
N ASP A 297 21.41 -47.60 -32.87
CA ASP A 297 21.63 -46.18 -33.15
C ASP A 297 20.34 -45.37 -33.34
N PRO A 298 19.32 -45.85 -34.06
CA PRO A 298 18.04 -45.15 -34.14
C PRO A 298 17.31 -45.03 -32.81
N GLN A 299 17.36 -46.07 -31.96
CA GLN A 299 16.73 -46.04 -30.63
C GLN A 299 17.46 -45.03 -29.71
N ARG A 300 18.79 -44.97 -29.77
CA ARG A 300 19.59 -44.00 -29.04
C ARG A 300 19.24 -42.58 -29.42
N GLN A 301 19.11 -42.28 -30.73
CA GLN A 301 18.72 -40.94 -31.19
C GLN A 301 17.32 -40.54 -30.74
N LEU A 302 16.35 -41.47 -30.79
CA LEU A 302 14.98 -41.21 -30.29
C LEU A 302 15.01 -40.95 -28.78
N LEU A 303 15.74 -41.75 -28.04
CA LEU A 303 15.84 -41.61 -26.59
C LEU A 303 16.49 -40.29 -26.19
N GLU A 304 17.57 -39.87 -26.85
CA GLU A 304 18.20 -38.56 -26.66
C GLU A 304 17.24 -37.40 -26.97
N THR A 305 16.37 -37.58 -27.99
CA THR A 305 15.36 -36.58 -28.34
C THR A 305 14.28 -36.48 -27.26
N MET A 306 13.81 -37.64 -26.76
CA MET A 306 12.86 -37.68 -25.64
C MET A 306 13.44 -37.05 -24.37
N HIS A 307 14.66 -37.40 -24.03
CA HIS A 307 15.36 -36.85 -22.85
C HIS A 307 15.45 -35.33 -22.92
N ARG A 308 15.95 -34.77 -24.03
CA ARG A 308 16.06 -33.33 -24.26
C ARG A 308 14.70 -32.61 -24.22
N SER A 309 13.65 -33.25 -24.77
CA SER A 309 12.30 -32.68 -24.73
C SER A 309 11.75 -32.61 -23.32
N ALA A 310 11.99 -33.65 -22.52
CA ALA A 310 11.60 -33.69 -21.11
C ALA A 310 12.33 -32.66 -20.26
N GLU A 311 13.66 -32.52 -20.43
CA GLU A 311 14.45 -31.48 -19.78
C GLU A 311 13.95 -30.07 -20.15
N SER A 312 13.70 -29.83 -21.44
CA SER A 312 13.19 -28.54 -21.92
C SER A 312 11.84 -28.18 -21.29
N LEU A 313 10.95 -29.17 -21.11
CA LEU A 313 9.65 -28.96 -20.47
C LEU A 313 9.79 -28.62 -18.98
N LEU A 314 10.69 -29.29 -18.27
CA LEU A 314 10.97 -28.96 -16.85
C LEU A 314 11.51 -27.53 -16.68
N VAL A 315 12.42 -27.10 -17.55
CA VAL A 315 12.91 -25.71 -17.57
C VAL A 315 11.75 -24.73 -17.75
N LEU A 316 10.85 -25.01 -18.73
CA LEU A 316 9.67 -24.20 -18.97
C LEU A 316 8.75 -24.08 -17.76
N VAL A 317 8.45 -25.21 -17.11
CA VAL A 317 7.60 -25.25 -15.92
C VAL A 317 8.24 -24.43 -14.77
N ASN A 318 9.54 -24.57 -14.56
CA ASN A 318 10.26 -23.81 -13.55
C ASN A 318 10.30 -22.30 -13.88
N ASP A 319 10.51 -21.93 -15.14
CA ASP A 319 10.47 -20.53 -15.59
C ASP A 319 9.10 -19.88 -15.32
N ILE A 320 7.99 -20.58 -15.60
CA ILE A 320 6.63 -20.08 -15.32
C ILE A 320 6.39 -19.90 -13.83
N LEU A 321 6.91 -20.81 -13.02
CA LEU A 321 6.81 -20.69 -11.55
C LEU A 321 7.62 -19.54 -11.00
N ASP A 322 8.89 -19.43 -11.43
CA ASP A 322 9.75 -18.33 -10.99
C ASP A 322 9.11 -16.98 -11.35
N PHE A 323 8.57 -16.85 -12.58
CA PHE A 323 7.81 -15.69 -13.00
C PHE A 323 6.61 -15.40 -12.08
N SER A 324 5.81 -16.42 -11.79
CA SER A 324 4.62 -16.27 -10.93
C SER A 324 4.98 -15.88 -9.50
N LYS A 325 6.07 -16.45 -8.93
CA LYS A 325 6.56 -16.09 -7.58
C LYS A 325 7.06 -14.65 -7.53
N ILE A 326 7.72 -14.18 -8.59
CA ILE A 326 8.22 -12.81 -8.68
C ILE A 326 7.04 -11.84 -8.83
N GLU A 327 6.09 -12.11 -9.75
CA GLU A 327 4.89 -11.30 -9.96
C GLU A 327 4.06 -11.13 -8.66
N ALA A 328 3.99 -12.19 -7.86
CA ALA A 328 3.30 -12.18 -6.57
C ALA A 328 4.12 -11.55 -5.42
N GLY A 329 5.36 -11.09 -5.66
CA GLY A 329 6.26 -10.57 -4.63
C GLY A 329 6.67 -11.60 -3.56
N LYS A 330 6.56 -12.90 -3.87
CA LYS A 330 6.84 -14.02 -2.94
C LYS A 330 8.21 -14.63 -3.12
N MET A 331 9.00 -14.14 -4.07
CA MET A 331 10.37 -14.63 -4.25
C MET A 331 11.29 -13.95 -3.25
N SER A 332 11.95 -14.76 -2.43
CA SER A 332 13.00 -14.34 -1.50
C SER A 332 14.37 -14.78 -2.01
N LEU A 333 15.39 -13.97 -1.79
CA LEU A 333 16.78 -14.31 -2.08
C LEU A 333 17.40 -15.02 -0.89
N GLU A 334 18.13 -16.11 -1.17
CA GLU A 334 18.89 -16.84 -0.15
C GLU A 334 20.32 -16.33 -0.09
N VAL A 335 20.73 -15.79 1.07
CA VAL A 335 22.08 -15.26 1.24
C VAL A 335 23.02 -16.38 1.73
N ALA A 336 23.83 -16.89 0.82
CA ALA A 336 24.85 -17.91 1.08
C ALA A 336 26.24 -17.45 0.60
N ASP A 337 27.27 -18.18 0.95
CA ASP A 337 28.63 -17.94 0.45
C ASP A 337 28.71 -18.28 -1.04
N VAL A 338 29.20 -17.34 -1.83
CA VAL A 338 29.37 -17.45 -3.28
C VAL A 338 30.84 -17.46 -3.63
N GLU A 339 31.33 -18.60 -4.09
CA GLU A 339 32.64 -18.71 -4.69
C GLU A 339 32.53 -18.40 -6.20
N LEU A 340 32.77 -17.14 -6.55
CA LEU A 340 32.45 -16.58 -7.86
C LEU A 340 33.12 -17.34 -9.02
N ARG A 341 34.40 -17.70 -8.85
CA ARG A 341 35.17 -18.40 -9.89
C ARG A 341 34.65 -19.81 -10.16
N SER A 342 34.25 -20.51 -9.09
CA SER A 342 33.64 -21.83 -9.19
C SER A 342 32.30 -21.77 -9.90
N LEU A 343 31.43 -20.81 -9.52
CA LEU A 343 30.12 -20.61 -10.15
C LEU A 343 30.25 -20.37 -11.67
N ILE A 344 31.20 -19.51 -12.09
CA ILE A 344 31.44 -19.24 -13.51
C ILE A 344 31.96 -20.48 -14.22
N ALA A 345 32.91 -21.24 -13.61
CA ALA A 345 33.45 -22.45 -14.17
C ALA A 345 32.37 -23.53 -14.38
N ASP A 346 31.43 -23.66 -13.43
CA ASP A 346 30.29 -24.58 -13.55
C ASP A 346 29.44 -24.26 -14.78
N VAL A 347 29.06 -22.98 -14.95
CA VAL A 347 28.23 -22.53 -16.10
C VAL A 347 28.95 -22.77 -17.42
N ILE A 348 30.24 -22.51 -17.48
CA ILE A 348 31.06 -22.78 -18.69
C ILE A 348 31.12 -24.26 -18.98
N THR A 349 31.32 -25.11 -17.96
CA THR A 349 31.34 -26.55 -18.14
C THR A 349 30.06 -27.08 -18.74
N LEU A 350 28.89 -26.60 -18.24
CA LEU A 350 27.57 -26.99 -18.75
C LEU A 350 27.31 -26.53 -20.19
N THR A 351 27.88 -25.40 -20.60
CA THR A 351 27.70 -24.87 -21.96
C THR A 351 28.81 -25.25 -22.95
N SER A 352 29.92 -25.84 -22.44
CA SER A 352 31.13 -26.12 -23.21
C SER A 352 30.91 -27.07 -24.40
N GLU A 353 30.07 -28.08 -24.24
CA GLU A 353 29.84 -29.06 -25.32
C GLU A 353 29.12 -28.39 -26.50
N ALA A 354 28.10 -27.58 -26.22
CA ALA A 354 27.35 -26.85 -27.25
C ALA A 354 28.24 -25.80 -27.95
N ALA A 355 29.11 -25.10 -27.19
CA ALA A 355 30.07 -24.17 -27.73
C ALA A 355 31.12 -24.86 -28.61
N LYS A 356 31.66 -25.99 -28.14
CA LYS A 356 32.64 -26.79 -28.91
C LYS A 356 32.06 -27.37 -30.22
N LYS A 357 30.83 -27.87 -30.20
CA LYS A 357 30.14 -28.34 -31.41
C LYS A 357 30.03 -27.26 -32.50
N LYS A 358 29.94 -25.99 -32.09
CA LYS A 358 29.92 -24.82 -32.98
C LYS A 358 31.29 -24.20 -33.23
N GLY A 359 32.34 -24.67 -32.61
CA GLY A 359 33.69 -24.12 -32.70
C GLY A 359 33.85 -22.71 -32.10
N LEU A 360 33.03 -22.36 -31.11
CA LEU A 360 33.06 -21.05 -30.47
C LEU A 360 34.18 -20.93 -29.42
N LEU A 361 34.86 -19.75 -29.42
CA LEU A 361 35.84 -19.44 -28.39
C LEU A 361 35.14 -18.81 -27.18
N VAL A 362 35.22 -19.42 -26.02
CA VAL A 362 34.70 -18.86 -24.77
C VAL A 362 35.86 -18.31 -23.93
N GLN A 363 35.84 -17.03 -23.64
CA GLN A 363 36.82 -16.31 -22.83
C GLN A 363 36.22 -15.78 -21.54
N VAL A 364 36.93 -15.91 -20.42
CA VAL A 364 36.49 -15.40 -19.10
C VAL A 364 37.51 -14.45 -18.53
N GLN A 365 37.06 -13.32 -18.06
CA GLN A 365 37.88 -12.33 -17.40
C GLN A 365 37.23 -11.92 -16.09
N VAL A 366 37.80 -12.31 -14.95
CA VAL A 366 37.38 -11.86 -13.63
C VAL A 366 38.42 -10.92 -13.08
N ALA A 367 38.03 -9.73 -12.68
CA ALA A 367 38.93 -8.72 -12.14
C ALA A 367 39.64 -9.27 -10.87
N PRO A 368 40.95 -9.01 -10.71
CA PRO A 368 41.74 -9.57 -9.62
C PRO A 368 41.41 -9.02 -8.24
N ASP A 369 40.79 -7.86 -8.18
CA ASP A 369 40.35 -7.15 -6.98
C ASP A 369 39.06 -7.71 -6.35
N ILE A 370 38.39 -8.64 -7.03
CA ILE A 370 37.18 -9.29 -6.51
C ILE A 370 37.55 -10.31 -5.45
N SER A 371 36.94 -10.18 -4.26
CA SER A 371 37.13 -11.17 -3.16
C SER A 371 36.76 -12.59 -3.61
N ALA A 372 37.54 -13.57 -3.16
CA ALA A 372 37.33 -14.97 -3.50
C ALA A 372 35.95 -15.48 -3.06
N VAL A 373 35.44 -15.00 -1.93
CA VAL A 373 34.14 -15.37 -1.36
C VAL A 373 33.33 -14.08 -1.14
N LEU A 374 32.12 -14.08 -1.67
CA LEU A 374 31.11 -13.06 -1.48
C LEU A 374 29.84 -13.71 -0.92
N ARG A 375 28.90 -12.94 -0.39
CA ARG A 375 27.63 -13.46 0.10
C ARG A 375 26.48 -12.93 -0.77
N GLY A 376 25.67 -13.86 -1.26
CA GLY A 376 24.53 -13.59 -2.12
C GLY A 376 23.80 -14.89 -2.41
N ASP A 377 22.95 -14.90 -3.45
CA ASP A 377 22.23 -16.10 -3.88
C ASP A 377 22.96 -16.82 -5.03
N PRO A 378 23.67 -17.91 -4.77
CA PRO A 378 24.43 -18.61 -5.79
C PRO A 378 23.54 -19.30 -6.84
N VAL A 379 22.32 -19.69 -6.47
CA VAL A 379 21.37 -20.36 -7.36
C VAL A 379 20.86 -19.37 -8.40
N ARG A 380 20.46 -18.19 -7.97
CA ARG A 380 19.95 -17.14 -8.85
C ARG A 380 21.05 -16.52 -9.70
N LEU A 381 22.23 -16.30 -9.16
CA LEU A 381 23.39 -15.86 -9.95
C LEU A 381 23.74 -16.86 -11.07
N ARG A 382 23.74 -18.16 -10.75
CA ARG A 382 23.95 -19.23 -11.72
C ARG A 382 22.85 -19.24 -12.79
N GLN A 383 21.60 -19.08 -12.40
CA GLN A 383 20.45 -19.03 -13.31
C GLN A 383 20.57 -17.88 -14.32
N ILE A 384 20.89 -16.65 -13.85
CA ILE A 384 21.12 -15.49 -14.70
C ILE A 384 22.24 -15.75 -15.69
N LEU A 385 23.42 -16.17 -15.16
CA LEU A 385 24.58 -16.37 -15.99
C LEU A 385 24.38 -17.51 -17.02
N PHE A 386 23.79 -18.62 -16.60
CA PHE A 386 23.47 -19.75 -17.48
C PHE A 386 22.52 -19.35 -18.62
N ASN A 387 21.51 -18.56 -18.30
CA ASN A 387 20.55 -18.07 -19.34
C ASN A 387 21.26 -17.16 -20.34
N LEU A 388 22.06 -16.21 -19.89
CA LEU A 388 22.77 -15.27 -20.77
C LEU A 388 23.83 -15.97 -21.62
N VAL A 389 24.63 -16.84 -21.01
CA VAL A 389 25.67 -17.62 -21.74
C VAL A 389 25.01 -18.63 -22.71
N GLY A 390 23.92 -19.28 -22.29
CA GLY A 390 23.15 -20.18 -23.13
C GLY A 390 22.59 -19.46 -24.37
N ASN A 391 22.05 -18.25 -24.19
CA ASN A 391 21.60 -17.42 -25.29
C ASN A 391 22.76 -16.99 -26.20
N ALA A 392 23.91 -16.62 -25.66
CA ALA A 392 25.11 -16.29 -26.41
C ALA A 392 25.57 -17.48 -27.30
N VAL A 393 25.64 -18.71 -26.74
CA VAL A 393 25.96 -19.93 -27.49
C VAL A 393 24.92 -20.23 -28.56
N LYS A 394 23.63 -20.03 -28.24
CA LYS A 394 22.51 -20.30 -29.13
C LYS A 394 22.54 -19.41 -30.38
N PHE A 395 22.72 -18.10 -30.20
CA PHE A 395 22.63 -17.08 -31.25
C PHE A 395 23.97 -16.76 -31.94
N THR A 396 25.07 -17.37 -31.51
CA THR A 396 26.37 -17.27 -32.21
C THR A 396 26.63 -18.52 -33.02
N GLU A 397 26.82 -18.37 -34.31
CA GLU A 397 27.17 -19.48 -35.23
C GLU A 397 28.68 -19.61 -35.39
N ARG A 398 29.42 -18.50 -35.43
CA ARG A 398 30.88 -18.44 -35.55
C ARG A 398 31.43 -17.28 -34.74
N GLY A 399 32.64 -17.43 -34.18
CA GLY A 399 33.30 -16.41 -33.42
C GLY A 399 33.48 -16.77 -31.95
N GLY A 400 33.07 -15.88 -31.02
CA GLY A 400 33.34 -16.12 -29.61
C GLY A 400 32.35 -15.45 -28.66
N ILE A 401 32.48 -15.89 -27.42
CA ILE A 401 31.71 -15.37 -26.27
C ILE A 401 32.71 -14.88 -25.23
N HIS A 402 32.52 -13.67 -24.73
CA HIS A 402 33.36 -13.08 -23.70
C HIS A 402 32.53 -12.79 -22.45
N ILE A 403 32.94 -13.37 -21.32
CA ILE A 403 32.34 -13.17 -20.01
C ILE A 403 33.30 -12.32 -19.18
N SER A 404 32.87 -11.18 -18.67
CA SER A 404 33.70 -10.35 -17.78
C SER A 404 32.95 -9.95 -16.52
N VAL A 405 33.68 -9.96 -15.40
CA VAL A 405 33.18 -9.50 -14.10
C VAL A 405 34.15 -8.48 -13.51
N LYS A 406 33.62 -7.32 -13.12
CA LYS A 406 34.40 -6.20 -12.57
C LYS A 406 33.72 -5.63 -11.34
N THR A 407 34.50 -5.08 -10.40
CA THR A 407 33.99 -4.26 -9.31
C THR A 407 33.66 -2.85 -9.81
N MET A 408 32.56 -2.30 -9.31
CA MET A 408 32.19 -0.91 -9.55
C MET A 408 32.37 -0.10 -8.26
N PRO A 409 32.90 1.14 -8.33
CA PRO A 409 32.97 1.99 -7.16
C PRO A 409 31.54 2.27 -6.64
N SER A 410 31.31 1.99 -5.37
CA SER A 410 30.06 2.35 -4.70
C SER A 410 30.09 3.83 -4.33
N ASN A 411 29.12 4.60 -4.78
CA ASN A 411 28.96 6.02 -4.42
C ASN A 411 28.24 6.24 -3.07
N GLN A 412 27.94 5.17 -2.33
CA GLN A 412 27.25 5.27 -1.04
C GLN A 412 28.23 5.01 0.10
N ASP A 413 28.52 6.04 0.87
CA ASP A 413 29.47 6.07 1.99
C ASP A 413 29.15 5.15 3.19
N HIS A 414 28.09 4.31 3.13
CA HIS A 414 27.64 3.51 4.27
C HIS A 414 27.19 2.07 3.94
N SER A 415 27.44 1.53 2.74
CA SER A 415 27.11 0.14 2.48
C SER A 415 28.37 -0.71 2.31
N ASP A 416 28.54 -1.74 3.14
CA ASP A 416 29.60 -2.76 3.00
C ASP A 416 29.42 -3.62 1.73
N ALA A 417 28.42 -3.35 0.90
CA ALA A 417 28.10 -4.15 -0.27
C ALA A 417 29.02 -3.83 -1.46
N VAL A 418 29.53 -4.88 -2.10
CA VAL A 418 30.35 -4.83 -3.30
C VAL A 418 29.42 -4.90 -4.53
N VAL A 419 29.43 -3.87 -5.35
CA VAL A 419 28.68 -3.87 -6.61
C VAL A 419 29.54 -4.51 -7.70
N LEU A 420 29.03 -5.59 -8.29
CA LEU A 420 29.67 -6.28 -9.40
C LEU A 420 28.95 -5.94 -10.71
N GLN A 421 29.73 -5.58 -11.72
CA GLN A 421 29.32 -5.49 -13.10
C GLN A 421 29.67 -6.80 -13.81
N TRP A 422 28.66 -7.46 -14.33
CA TRP A 422 28.76 -8.64 -15.14
C TRP A 422 28.49 -8.30 -16.59
N THR A 423 29.27 -8.80 -17.50
CA THR A 423 29.04 -8.59 -18.93
C THR A 423 29.20 -9.92 -19.67
N VAL A 424 28.20 -10.31 -20.44
CA VAL A 424 28.24 -11.43 -21.39
C VAL A 424 28.11 -10.86 -22.80
N LYS A 425 29.20 -10.94 -23.57
CA LYS A 425 29.29 -10.42 -24.92
C LYS A 425 29.43 -11.57 -25.90
N ASP A 426 28.64 -11.57 -26.96
CA ASP A 426 28.68 -12.50 -28.08
C ASP A 426 29.00 -11.79 -29.41
N THR A 427 29.45 -12.56 -30.39
CA THR A 427 29.67 -12.08 -31.78
C THR A 427 28.60 -12.64 -32.72
N GLY A 428 27.40 -12.85 -32.23
CA GLY A 428 26.29 -13.48 -32.96
C GLY A 428 25.53 -12.54 -33.91
N ILE A 429 24.29 -12.89 -34.16
CA ILE A 429 23.42 -12.20 -35.13
C ILE A 429 23.07 -10.76 -34.74
N GLY A 430 23.19 -10.42 -33.46
CA GLY A 430 22.77 -9.11 -32.94
C GLY A 430 21.25 -8.92 -32.90
N ILE A 431 20.83 -7.77 -32.39
CA ILE A 431 19.43 -7.43 -32.07
C ILE A 431 19.15 -6.01 -32.61
N THR A 432 18.03 -5.83 -33.33
CA THR A 432 17.64 -4.49 -33.83
C THR A 432 17.17 -3.59 -32.68
N VAL A 433 17.19 -2.27 -32.87
CA VAL A 433 16.74 -1.29 -31.86
C VAL A 433 15.28 -1.52 -31.45
N GLU A 434 14.42 -1.87 -32.41
CA GLU A 434 13.01 -2.16 -32.15
C GLU A 434 12.83 -3.44 -31.33
N GLN A 435 13.66 -4.44 -31.53
CA GLN A 435 13.64 -5.68 -30.73
C GLN A 435 14.21 -5.43 -29.33
N GLN A 436 15.25 -4.58 -29.18
CA GLN A 436 15.82 -4.27 -27.88
C GLN A 436 14.82 -3.62 -26.93
N THR A 437 13.91 -2.76 -27.42
CA THR A 437 12.87 -2.11 -26.60
C THR A 437 11.83 -3.09 -26.04
N ARG A 438 11.66 -4.25 -26.69
CA ARG A 438 10.69 -5.29 -26.27
C ARG A 438 11.33 -6.49 -25.57
N LEU A 439 12.66 -6.55 -25.56
CA LEU A 439 13.43 -7.75 -25.19
C LEU A 439 13.15 -8.26 -23.77
N PHE A 440 12.85 -7.34 -22.83
CA PHE A 440 12.59 -7.65 -21.42
C PHE A 440 11.11 -7.80 -21.09
N GLY A 441 10.22 -7.75 -22.09
CA GLY A 441 8.78 -8.01 -21.92
C GLY A 441 8.47 -9.50 -21.79
N ALA A 442 7.40 -9.84 -21.08
CA ALA A 442 6.90 -11.21 -20.99
C ALA A 442 6.53 -11.75 -22.38
N TYR A 443 6.99 -12.96 -22.69
CA TYR A 443 6.77 -13.63 -23.98
C TYR A 443 7.33 -12.89 -25.20
N ALA A 444 8.26 -11.95 -24.97
CA ALA A 444 8.91 -11.24 -26.07
C ALA A 444 9.83 -12.17 -26.85
N GLN A 445 9.51 -12.41 -28.10
CA GLN A 445 10.35 -13.14 -29.05
C GLN A 445 10.65 -12.24 -30.24
N ALA A 446 11.89 -12.27 -30.72
CA ALA A 446 12.38 -11.33 -31.74
C ALA A 446 11.61 -11.40 -33.06
N GLU A 447 11.13 -12.58 -33.50
CA GLU A 447 10.27 -12.82 -34.67
C GLU A 447 9.80 -14.29 -34.69
N GLU A 448 8.64 -14.58 -35.30
CA GLU A 448 8.15 -15.97 -35.52
C GLU A 448 9.13 -16.86 -36.33
N SER A 449 9.91 -16.25 -37.20
CA SER A 449 10.94 -16.92 -38.00
C SER A 449 12.12 -17.41 -37.18
N THR A 450 12.53 -16.60 -36.19
CA THR A 450 13.63 -16.88 -35.25
C THR A 450 13.19 -17.91 -34.20
N ALA A 451 11.93 -17.86 -33.78
CA ALA A 451 11.32 -18.82 -32.86
C ALA A 451 11.28 -20.25 -33.44
N ARG A 452 10.98 -20.41 -34.71
CA ARG A 452 10.99 -21.74 -35.40
C ARG A 452 12.39 -22.32 -35.56
N ARG A 453 13.43 -21.46 -35.70
CA ARG A 453 14.80 -21.93 -35.96
C ARG A 453 15.58 -22.18 -34.68
N TYR A 454 15.33 -21.41 -33.65
CA TYR A 454 16.15 -21.45 -32.42
C TYR A 454 15.37 -21.82 -31.14
N GLY A 455 14.03 -21.83 -31.15
CA GLY A 455 13.18 -22.17 -29.99
C GLY A 455 13.39 -21.26 -28.77
N GLY A 456 12.49 -21.31 -27.81
CA GLY A 456 12.65 -20.60 -26.53
C GLY A 456 11.30 -20.13 -26.00
N THR A 457 11.20 -19.90 -24.68
CA THR A 457 9.98 -19.52 -23.99
C THR A 457 9.67 -18.03 -24.07
N GLY A 458 10.71 -17.20 -24.27
CA GLY A 458 10.63 -15.74 -24.14
C GLY A 458 10.54 -15.26 -22.69
N LEU A 459 10.61 -16.16 -21.71
CA LEU A 459 10.56 -15.83 -20.29
C LEU A 459 11.94 -15.63 -19.67
N GLY A 460 12.97 -16.31 -20.19
CA GLY A 460 14.28 -16.36 -19.55
C GLY A 460 14.94 -14.99 -19.35
N LEU A 461 14.93 -14.09 -20.33
CA LEU A 461 15.52 -12.75 -20.19
C LEU A 461 14.73 -11.88 -19.24
N MET A 462 13.40 -11.98 -19.25
CA MET A 462 12.55 -11.26 -18.31
C MET A 462 12.81 -11.73 -16.87
N ILE A 463 12.90 -13.05 -16.65
CA ILE A 463 13.25 -13.61 -15.33
C ILE A 463 14.62 -13.10 -14.90
N CYS A 464 15.63 -13.07 -15.79
CA CYS A 464 16.93 -12.51 -15.47
C CYS A 464 16.84 -11.05 -15.04
N CYS A 465 16.08 -10.21 -15.74
CA CYS A 465 15.87 -8.81 -15.40
C CYS A 465 15.28 -8.67 -14.00
N GLN A 466 14.20 -9.38 -13.72
CA GLN A 466 13.52 -9.35 -12.42
C GLN A 466 14.39 -9.89 -11.27
N LEU A 467 15.18 -10.95 -11.50
CA LEU A 467 16.13 -11.45 -10.51
C LEU A 467 17.22 -10.44 -10.21
N VAL A 468 17.74 -9.76 -11.23
CA VAL A 468 18.73 -8.68 -11.05
C VAL A 468 18.12 -7.49 -10.28
N GLU A 469 16.89 -7.11 -10.55
CA GLU A 469 16.16 -6.08 -9.80
C GLU A 469 15.96 -6.46 -8.32
N LEU A 470 15.58 -7.72 -8.05
CA LEU A 470 15.48 -8.25 -6.69
C LEU A 470 16.83 -8.24 -5.95
N MET A 471 17.95 -8.39 -6.67
CA MET A 471 19.31 -8.26 -6.14
C MET A 471 19.78 -6.83 -5.99
N GLY A 472 18.88 -5.83 -6.17
CA GLY A 472 19.19 -4.41 -6.07
C GLY A 472 20.03 -3.86 -7.23
N GLY A 473 20.02 -4.54 -8.38
CA GLY A 473 20.76 -4.18 -9.58
C GLY A 473 19.88 -3.72 -10.75
N ALA A 474 20.49 -3.63 -11.90
CA ALA A 474 19.83 -3.33 -13.18
C ALA A 474 20.50 -4.11 -14.32
N MET A 475 19.74 -4.38 -15.37
CA MET A 475 20.23 -5.04 -16.59
C MET A 475 20.08 -4.14 -17.81
N MET A 476 21.06 -4.17 -18.68
CA MET A 476 21.07 -3.43 -19.94
C MET A 476 21.61 -4.29 -21.10
N VAL A 477 21.24 -3.91 -22.32
CA VAL A 477 21.70 -4.58 -23.53
C VAL A 477 22.22 -3.53 -24.53
N GLU A 478 23.37 -3.81 -25.12
CA GLU A 478 23.93 -3.09 -26.26
C GLU A 478 24.11 -4.10 -27.40
N SER A 479 23.46 -3.87 -28.52
CA SER A 479 23.54 -4.79 -29.65
C SER A 479 23.46 -4.07 -30.99
N THR A 480 24.14 -4.63 -31.98
CA THR A 480 24.07 -4.17 -33.35
C THR A 480 23.86 -5.40 -34.26
N PRO A 481 22.88 -5.37 -35.16
CA PRO A 481 22.64 -6.46 -36.10
C PRO A 481 23.93 -6.84 -36.86
N GLY A 482 24.26 -8.13 -36.87
CA GLY A 482 25.45 -8.67 -37.54
C GLY A 482 26.77 -8.47 -36.79
N LYS A 483 26.80 -7.80 -35.64
CA LYS A 483 28.02 -7.61 -34.83
C LYS A 483 27.99 -8.28 -33.47
N GLY A 484 26.81 -8.82 -33.08
CA GLY A 484 26.60 -9.47 -31.80
C GLY A 484 25.92 -8.58 -30.74
N SER A 485 25.82 -9.10 -29.52
CA SER A 485 25.18 -8.45 -28.40
C SER A 485 26.06 -8.46 -27.16
N SER A 486 25.83 -7.47 -26.29
CA SER A 486 26.48 -7.34 -24.99
C SER A 486 25.41 -7.13 -23.93
N PHE A 487 25.18 -8.12 -23.09
CA PHE A 487 24.31 -8.03 -21.95
C PHE A 487 25.14 -7.69 -20.71
N THR A 488 24.81 -6.57 -20.08
CA THR A 488 25.47 -6.10 -18.87
C THR A 488 24.46 -6.02 -17.75
N TYR A 489 24.80 -6.59 -16.58
CA TYR A 489 23.97 -6.46 -15.40
C TYR A 489 24.81 -6.20 -14.14
N PHE A 490 24.17 -5.63 -13.14
CA PHE A 490 24.79 -5.26 -11.88
C PHE A 490 24.14 -6.07 -10.75
N THR A 491 24.96 -6.48 -9.78
CA THR A 491 24.46 -7.14 -8.56
C THR A 491 25.19 -6.60 -7.36
N SER A 492 24.46 -6.43 -6.25
CA SER A 492 25.01 -6.02 -4.98
C SER A 492 25.21 -7.25 -4.10
N LEU A 493 26.45 -7.56 -3.74
CA LEU A 493 26.82 -8.71 -2.92
C LEU A 493 27.52 -8.23 -1.66
N LEU A 494 27.31 -8.93 -0.54
CA LEU A 494 28.02 -8.63 0.70
C LEU A 494 29.42 -9.26 0.69
N PRO A 495 30.43 -8.65 1.34
CA PRO A 495 31.73 -9.27 1.50
C PRO A 495 31.59 -10.55 2.33
N GLY A 496 32.13 -11.63 1.85
CA GLY A 496 32.22 -12.91 2.58
C GLY A 496 33.30 -12.86 3.67
N ILE A 497 33.06 -13.57 4.76
CA ILE A 497 34.07 -13.73 5.78
C ILE A 497 35.07 -14.76 5.24
N GLN A 498 36.26 -14.31 4.85
CA GLN A 498 37.36 -15.26 4.63
C GLN A 498 37.62 -16.01 5.95
N ARG A 499 37.03 -17.17 6.11
CA ARG A 499 37.58 -18.12 7.06
C ARG A 499 38.97 -18.47 6.53
N THR A 500 40.01 -17.95 7.17
CA THR A 500 41.36 -18.47 7.07
C THR A 500 41.35 -19.87 7.66
N ALA A 501 40.76 -20.78 6.94
CA ALA A 501 41.01 -22.19 7.13
C ALA A 501 42.26 -22.49 6.32
N SER A 502 43.38 -22.62 7.01
CA SER A 502 44.47 -23.45 6.55
C SER A 502 43.95 -24.90 6.50
N VAL A 503 43.07 -25.15 5.55
CA VAL A 503 42.80 -26.50 5.12
C VAL A 503 43.85 -26.78 4.05
N GLN A 504 44.95 -27.41 4.46
CA GLN A 504 45.71 -28.25 3.54
C GLN A 504 44.66 -28.96 2.70
N ALA A 505 44.74 -28.75 1.38
CA ALA A 505 44.00 -29.53 0.41
C ALA A 505 44.38 -31.02 0.62
N VAL A 506 43.64 -31.65 1.49
CA VAL A 506 43.53 -33.09 1.42
C VAL A 506 42.76 -33.32 0.14
N LYS A 507 43.49 -33.56 -0.97
CA LYS A 507 42.91 -34.28 -2.11
C LYS A 507 42.13 -35.42 -1.46
N PRO A 508 40.83 -35.60 -1.75
CA PRO A 508 40.19 -36.83 -1.35
C PRO A 508 40.99 -37.92 -2.06
N SER A 509 41.92 -38.56 -1.31
CA SER A 509 42.40 -39.87 -1.65
C SER A 509 41.12 -40.68 -1.82
N ILE A 510 40.89 -41.20 -3.00
CA ILE A 510 39.96 -42.26 -3.23
C ILE A 510 40.46 -43.43 -2.38
N ALA A 511 40.13 -43.39 -1.09
CA ALA A 511 40.20 -44.55 -0.25
C ALA A 511 39.12 -45.48 -0.84
N SER A 512 39.58 -46.45 -1.62
CA SER A 512 38.78 -47.61 -1.95
C SER A 512 38.12 -48.07 -0.66
N MET A 513 36.79 -48.13 -0.65
CA MET A 513 36.05 -48.74 0.47
C MET A 513 36.71 -50.07 0.81
N PRO A 514 36.88 -50.39 2.10
CA PRO A 514 37.34 -51.70 2.49
C PRO A 514 36.38 -52.71 1.83
N ASP A 515 36.98 -53.75 1.26
CA ASP A 515 36.29 -54.87 0.60
C ASP A 515 35.29 -55.49 1.61
N ARG A 516 34.07 -54.85 1.71
CA ARG A 516 32.97 -55.43 2.48
C ARG A 516 32.42 -56.58 1.65
N THR A 517 32.56 -57.78 2.14
CA THR A 517 32.06 -59.00 1.51
C THR A 517 30.53 -59.10 1.45
N THR A 518 29.80 -58.17 2.07
CA THR A 518 28.34 -58.14 2.06
C THR A 518 27.85 -56.84 1.40
N PRO A 519 26.91 -56.94 0.44
CA PRO A 519 26.31 -55.78 -0.20
C PRO A 519 25.49 -54.93 0.81
N LEU A 520 25.59 -53.61 0.75
CA LEU A 520 24.81 -52.67 1.59
C LEU A 520 23.31 -52.83 1.33
N ARG A 521 22.52 -52.79 2.41
CA ARG A 521 21.04 -52.81 2.35
C ARG A 521 20.47 -51.43 2.56
N ILE A 522 19.79 -50.91 1.57
CA ILE A 522 19.22 -49.56 1.56
C ILE A 522 17.67 -49.67 1.48
N LEU A 523 16.99 -48.97 2.36
CA LEU A 523 15.53 -48.80 2.29
C LEU A 523 15.22 -47.53 1.51
N VAL A 524 14.41 -47.63 0.47
CA VAL A 524 13.89 -46.51 -0.32
C VAL A 524 12.42 -46.27 0.06
N VAL A 525 12.11 -45.08 0.55
CA VAL A 525 10.79 -44.70 0.97
C VAL A 525 10.32 -43.54 0.08
N ASP A 526 9.35 -43.78 -0.76
CA ASP A 526 8.77 -42.80 -1.68
C ASP A 526 7.37 -43.29 -2.07
N ASP A 527 6.35 -42.44 -2.12
CA ASP A 527 4.98 -42.80 -2.44
C ASP A 527 4.75 -43.04 -3.96
N ASN A 528 5.70 -42.57 -4.77
CA ASN A 528 5.66 -42.67 -6.22
C ASN A 528 6.44 -43.89 -6.72
N GLU A 529 5.75 -44.85 -7.34
CA GLU A 529 6.34 -46.09 -7.86
C GLU A 529 7.46 -45.84 -8.90
N ILE A 530 7.38 -44.73 -9.67
CA ILE A 530 8.41 -44.38 -10.66
C ILE A 530 9.69 -43.94 -9.97
N ASN A 531 9.58 -43.10 -8.93
CA ASN A 531 10.75 -42.68 -8.13
C ASN A 531 11.40 -43.85 -7.45
N GLN A 532 10.60 -44.78 -6.89
CA GLN A 532 11.11 -46.03 -6.31
C GLN A 532 11.92 -46.83 -7.34
N VAL A 533 11.39 -47.04 -8.55
CA VAL A 533 12.05 -47.78 -9.62
C VAL A 533 13.39 -47.13 -10.00
N VAL A 534 13.41 -45.79 -10.15
CA VAL A 534 14.65 -45.06 -10.49
C VAL A 534 15.68 -45.17 -9.39
N ALA A 535 15.31 -44.93 -8.13
CA ALA A 535 16.22 -45.04 -6.98
C ALA A 535 16.74 -46.47 -6.84
N CYS A 536 15.87 -47.49 -6.94
CA CYS A 536 16.27 -48.91 -6.88
C CYS A 536 17.28 -49.25 -7.96
N LYS A 537 17.05 -48.84 -9.20
CA LYS A 537 17.99 -49.13 -10.31
C LYS A 537 19.34 -48.46 -10.13
N PHE A 538 19.38 -47.22 -9.62
CA PHE A 538 20.65 -46.55 -9.31
C PHE A 538 21.44 -47.26 -8.21
N LEU A 539 20.78 -47.68 -7.14
CA LEU A 539 21.39 -48.39 -6.03
C LEU A 539 21.83 -49.79 -6.43
N GLN A 540 21.04 -50.52 -7.23
CA GLN A 540 21.40 -51.82 -7.78
C GLN A 540 22.64 -51.76 -8.70
N LYS A 541 22.81 -50.67 -9.48
CA LYS A 541 24.04 -50.42 -10.26
C LYS A 541 25.27 -50.25 -9.40
N LEU A 542 25.11 -49.77 -8.16
CA LEU A 542 26.18 -49.67 -7.17
C LEU A 542 26.46 -51.04 -6.49
N GLY A 543 25.72 -52.08 -6.83
CA GLY A 543 25.85 -53.41 -6.26
C GLY A 543 25.14 -53.58 -4.90
N TRP A 544 24.21 -52.69 -4.54
CA TRP A 544 23.54 -52.67 -3.25
C TRP A 544 22.17 -53.37 -3.28
N GLN A 545 21.76 -53.92 -2.16
CA GLN A 545 20.41 -54.50 -1.99
C GLN A 545 19.42 -53.41 -1.62
N VAL A 546 18.24 -53.42 -2.20
CA VAL A 546 17.26 -52.39 -2.02
C VAL A 546 15.91 -52.99 -1.67
N GLU A 547 15.30 -52.46 -0.64
CA GLU A 547 13.89 -52.67 -0.30
C GLU A 547 13.13 -51.36 -0.43
N VAL A 548 11.82 -51.42 -0.65
CA VAL A 548 10.95 -50.25 -0.85
C VAL A 548 9.84 -50.22 0.15
N ALA A 549 9.46 -48.99 0.58
CA ALA A 549 8.28 -48.68 1.36
C ALA A 549 7.56 -47.52 0.70
N ARG A 550 6.22 -47.44 0.86
CA ARG A 550 5.37 -46.46 0.16
C ARG A 550 5.05 -45.23 1.00
N ASN A 551 5.27 -45.31 2.31
CA ASN A 551 5.02 -44.22 3.26
C ASN A 551 5.89 -44.39 4.52
N GLY A 552 5.85 -43.42 5.41
CA GLY A 552 6.65 -43.43 6.65
C GLY A 552 6.27 -44.57 7.59
N ARG A 553 5.03 -45.06 7.59
CA ARG A 553 4.58 -46.17 8.44
C ARG A 553 5.17 -47.48 7.97
N GLU A 554 5.08 -47.78 6.68
CA GLU A 554 5.72 -48.96 6.11
C GLU A 554 7.24 -48.94 6.32
N ALA A 555 7.87 -47.75 6.26
CA ALA A 555 9.30 -47.61 6.56
C ALA A 555 9.64 -48.01 7.99
N ILE A 556 8.88 -47.54 8.99
CA ILE A 556 9.07 -47.92 10.40
C ILE A 556 8.88 -49.41 10.60
N ASP A 557 7.84 -49.99 10.02
CA ASP A 557 7.57 -51.44 10.10
C ASP A 557 8.71 -52.25 9.46
N SER A 558 9.23 -51.82 8.33
CA SER A 558 10.38 -52.48 7.67
C SER A 558 11.64 -52.42 8.53
N ILE A 559 11.92 -51.26 9.15
CA ILE A 559 13.08 -51.08 10.05
C ILE A 559 12.96 -51.94 11.32
N ALA A 560 11.73 -52.18 11.81
CA ALA A 560 11.51 -53.04 12.96
C ALA A 560 11.78 -54.53 12.66
N HIS A 561 11.60 -54.97 11.41
CA HIS A 561 11.75 -56.37 11.02
C HIS A 561 13.07 -56.69 10.33
N ALA A 562 13.79 -55.71 9.80
CA ALA A 562 15.04 -55.89 9.09
C ALA A 562 16.07 -54.80 9.40
N THR A 563 17.35 -55.12 9.20
CA THR A 563 18.42 -54.11 9.39
C THR A 563 18.83 -53.54 8.04
N TYR A 564 18.92 -52.20 8.01
CA TYR A 564 19.40 -51.44 6.86
C TYR A 564 20.66 -50.66 7.21
N ASP A 565 21.46 -50.34 6.19
CA ASP A 565 22.68 -49.53 6.34
C ASP A 565 22.38 -48.05 6.16
N ALA A 566 21.35 -47.70 5.38
CA ALA A 566 20.82 -46.34 5.22
C ALA A 566 19.38 -46.34 4.73
N VAL A 567 18.69 -45.20 4.90
CA VAL A 567 17.33 -44.95 4.39
C VAL A 567 17.36 -43.74 3.45
N LEU A 568 16.76 -43.86 2.28
CA LEU A 568 16.41 -42.75 1.44
C LEU A 568 14.94 -42.44 1.70
N MET A 569 14.63 -41.29 2.31
CA MET A 569 13.33 -40.93 2.81
C MET A 569 12.75 -39.74 2.05
N ASP A 570 11.66 -39.92 1.33
CA ASP A 570 10.90 -38.79 0.78
C ASP A 570 10.34 -37.95 1.91
N CYS A 571 10.45 -36.63 1.76
CA CYS A 571 9.92 -35.69 2.75
C CYS A 571 8.39 -35.60 2.74
N GLU A 572 7.77 -35.69 1.56
CA GLU A 572 6.33 -35.49 1.37
C GLU A 572 5.66 -36.80 0.92
N MET A 573 4.93 -37.44 1.82
CA MET A 573 4.21 -38.70 1.55
C MET A 573 2.88 -38.71 2.28
N PRO A 574 1.86 -39.44 1.75
CA PRO A 574 0.57 -39.62 2.42
C PRO A 574 0.70 -40.47 3.69
N GLU A 575 -0.28 -40.41 4.58
CA GLU A 575 -0.45 -41.14 5.85
C GLU A 575 0.58 -40.75 6.94
N MET A 576 1.85 -40.81 6.66
CA MET A 576 2.96 -40.41 7.52
C MET A 576 4.06 -39.85 6.63
N ASP A 577 4.39 -38.60 6.81
CA ASP A 577 5.42 -37.92 6.05
C ASP A 577 6.85 -38.32 6.50
N GLY A 578 7.87 -37.95 5.73
CA GLY A 578 9.24 -38.32 6.02
C GLY A 578 9.79 -37.65 7.27
N TYR A 579 9.28 -36.47 7.64
CA TYR A 579 9.70 -35.76 8.86
C TYR A 579 9.19 -36.50 10.10
N GLU A 580 7.91 -36.87 10.11
CA GLU A 580 7.30 -37.64 11.20
C GLU A 580 7.94 -39.01 11.34
N ALA A 581 8.17 -39.71 10.21
CA ALA A 581 8.83 -41.01 10.20
C ALA A 581 10.26 -40.94 10.76
N SER A 582 11.03 -39.94 10.38
CA SER A 582 12.39 -39.74 10.87
C SER A 582 12.42 -39.45 12.36
N GLN A 583 11.55 -38.60 12.87
CA GLN A 583 11.44 -38.32 14.30
C GLN A 583 11.09 -39.58 15.09
N GLU A 584 10.18 -40.42 14.59
CA GLU A 584 9.83 -41.68 15.24
C GLU A 584 10.99 -42.69 15.21
N ILE A 585 11.71 -42.78 14.09
CA ILE A 585 12.94 -43.61 14.02
C ILE A 585 13.96 -43.14 15.05
N ARG A 586 14.21 -41.83 15.17
CA ARG A 586 15.14 -41.27 16.16
C ARG A 586 14.67 -41.51 17.60
N ARG A 587 13.36 -41.48 17.85
CA ARG A 587 12.78 -41.81 19.16
C ARG A 587 13.05 -43.29 19.54
N GLN A 588 12.88 -44.20 18.58
CA GLN A 588 13.15 -45.62 18.79
C GLN A 588 14.66 -45.89 18.98
N GLU A 589 15.53 -45.17 18.30
CA GLU A 589 16.98 -45.26 18.46
C GLU A 589 17.47 -44.89 19.88
N GLN A 590 16.76 -44.05 20.62
CA GLN A 590 17.12 -43.70 22.01
C GLN A 590 17.20 -44.92 22.91
N THR A 591 16.55 -46.01 22.55
CA THR A 591 16.57 -47.27 23.28
C THR A 591 17.64 -48.24 22.77
N THR A 592 18.35 -47.88 21.68
CA THR A 592 19.38 -48.69 21.02
C THR A 592 20.67 -47.89 20.86
N THR A 593 21.80 -48.57 20.68
CA THR A 593 23.11 -47.91 20.45
C THR A 593 23.41 -47.69 18.96
N ARG A 594 22.47 -48.00 18.06
CA ARG A 594 22.68 -47.95 16.62
C ARG A 594 22.00 -46.70 16.04
N HIS A 595 22.76 -45.89 15.30
CA HIS A 595 22.28 -44.78 14.50
C HIS A 595 22.10 -45.25 13.03
N LEU A 596 20.90 -45.11 12.48
CA LEU A 596 20.58 -45.46 11.09
C LEU A 596 20.63 -44.19 10.22
N PRO A 597 21.57 -44.06 9.28
CA PRO A 597 21.66 -42.90 8.41
C PRO A 597 20.37 -42.71 7.59
N ILE A 598 19.81 -41.51 7.64
CA ILE A 598 18.60 -41.12 6.89
C ILE A 598 18.96 -39.96 5.95
N ILE A 599 18.80 -40.17 4.65
CA ILE A 599 18.98 -39.15 3.63
C ILE A 599 17.60 -38.70 3.16
N ALA A 600 17.30 -37.41 3.34
CA ALA A 600 16.09 -36.80 2.82
C ALA A 600 16.10 -36.72 1.29
N LEU A 601 14.98 -37.02 0.67
CA LEU A 601 14.71 -36.75 -0.74
C LEU A 601 13.71 -35.60 -0.82
N THR A 602 14.12 -34.44 -1.33
CA THR A 602 13.27 -33.23 -1.38
C THR A 602 13.14 -32.69 -2.79
N GLY A 603 12.00 -32.10 -3.11
CA GLY A 603 11.77 -31.42 -4.39
C GLY A 603 12.44 -30.05 -4.50
N HIS A 604 12.85 -29.45 -3.37
CA HIS A 604 13.45 -28.13 -3.31
C HIS A 604 14.74 -28.18 -2.48
N ALA A 605 15.72 -27.39 -2.89
CA ALA A 605 17.01 -27.25 -2.18
C ALA A 605 17.05 -25.94 -1.40
N SER A 606 15.99 -25.61 -0.63
CA SER A 606 16.01 -24.40 0.18
C SER A 606 16.74 -24.62 1.51
N SER A 607 17.39 -23.59 2.03
CA SER A 607 18.03 -23.63 3.36
C SER A 607 17.00 -23.91 4.47
N GLU A 608 15.74 -23.54 4.26
CA GLU A 608 14.64 -23.80 5.17
C GLU A 608 14.25 -25.27 5.18
N ASP A 609 14.20 -25.94 4.00
CA ASP A 609 13.89 -27.37 3.90
C ASP A 609 15.04 -28.21 4.48
N GLU A 610 16.30 -27.82 4.24
CA GLU A 610 17.45 -28.47 4.85
C GLU A 610 17.43 -28.36 6.39
N LEU A 611 17.02 -27.19 6.91
CA LEU A 611 16.85 -26.99 8.35
C LEU A 611 15.76 -27.89 8.94
N LYS A 612 14.61 -27.99 8.25
CA LYS A 612 13.49 -28.88 8.66
C LYS A 612 13.92 -30.35 8.67
N CYS A 613 14.64 -30.80 7.63
CA CYS A 613 15.18 -32.16 7.57
C CYS A 613 16.11 -32.44 8.76
N ARG A 614 17.01 -31.52 9.06
CA ARG A 614 17.93 -31.66 10.20
C ARG A 614 17.21 -31.65 11.55
N GLN A 615 16.20 -30.81 11.72
CA GLN A 615 15.37 -30.77 12.93
C GLN A 615 14.56 -32.05 13.13
N ALA A 616 14.14 -32.69 12.05
CA ALA A 616 13.51 -34.00 12.07
C ALA A 616 14.49 -35.16 12.34
N GLY A 617 15.79 -34.88 12.39
CA GLY A 617 16.84 -35.89 12.67
C GLY A 617 17.38 -36.59 11.43
N MET A 618 17.19 -36.06 10.24
CA MET A 618 17.79 -36.59 9.01
C MET A 618 19.27 -36.14 8.90
N ASP A 619 20.14 -37.01 8.36
CA ASP A 619 21.58 -36.79 8.36
C ASP A 619 22.10 -36.03 7.16
N ASP A 620 21.45 -36.17 6.00
CA ASP A 620 21.80 -35.47 4.77
C ASP A 620 20.58 -35.27 3.88
N VAL A 621 20.71 -34.44 2.83
CA VAL A 621 19.61 -34.09 1.91
C VAL A 621 20.06 -34.28 0.46
N VAL A 622 19.21 -34.89 -0.37
CA VAL A 622 19.39 -35.03 -1.82
C VAL A 622 18.17 -34.44 -2.50
N THR A 623 18.39 -33.57 -3.47
CA THR A 623 17.30 -32.94 -4.25
C THR A 623 16.85 -33.85 -5.38
N LYS A 624 15.56 -33.93 -5.58
CA LYS A 624 14.96 -34.55 -6.78
C LYS A 624 15.09 -33.57 -7.99
N PRO A 625 15.45 -34.06 -9.20
CA PRO A 625 15.57 -35.45 -9.60
C PRO A 625 16.85 -36.08 -9.13
N LEU A 626 16.75 -37.35 -8.73
CA LEU A 626 17.92 -38.16 -8.32
C LEU A 626 18.89 -38.37 -9.48
N THR A 627 20.17 -38.24 -9.23
CA THR A 627 21.23 -38.62 -10.18
C THR A 627 22.19 -39.62 -9.53
N LEU A 628 22.68 -40.55 -10.31
CA LEU A 628 23.60 -41.61 -9.81
C LEU A 628 24.87 -41.02 -9.15
N PRO A 629 25.55 -39.99 -9.72
CA PRO A 629 26.72 -39.40 -9.10
C PRO A 629 26.44 -38.76 -7.74
N THR A 630 25.35 -37.99 -7.63
CA THR A 630 24.96 -37.30 -6.39
C THR A 630 24.61 -38.30 -5.29
N LEU A 631 23.78 -39.29 -5.63
CA LEU A 631 23.33 -40.32 -4.70
C LEU A 631 24.55 -41.13 -4.18
N ARG A 632 25.44 -41.52 -5.08
CA ARG A 632 26.69 -42.23 -4.74
C ARG A 632 27.55 -41.42 -3.77
N ALA A 633 27.87 -40.19 -4.11
CA ALA A 633 28.76 -39.34 -3.29
C ALA A 633 28.22 -39.11 -1.86
N LYS A 634 26.88 -38.92 -1.71
CA LYS A 634 26.24 -38.72 -0.42
C LYS A 634 26.22 -39.98 0.43
N LEU A 635 25.87 -41.12 -0.16
CA LEU A 635 25.87 -42.41 0.55
C LEU A 635 27.28 -42.85 0.94
N GLU A 636 28.27 -42.74 0.02
CA GLU A 636 29.67 -43.05 0.35
C GLU A 636 30.20 -42.19 1.52
N ARG A 637 29.80 -40.90 1.59
CA ARG A 637 30.20 -40.01 2.69
C ARG A 637 29.59 -40.42 4.04
N LEU A 638 28.33 -40.87 4.06
CA LEU A 638 27.64 -41.22 5.30
C LEU A 638 27.96 -42.61 5.81
N LEU A 639 28.38 -43.52 4.92
CA LEU A 639 28.68 -44.93 5.26
C LEU A 639 30.17 -45.21 5.43
N ALA A 640 31.03 -44.21 5.15
CA ALA A 640 32.48 -44.27 5.40
C ALA A 640 32.80 -44.06 6.88
#